data_073a893a8fec28f13d3978eac91659e4
#
_entry.id   073a893a8fec28f13d3978eac91659e4
#
_cell.length_a   1.000
_cell.length_b   1.000
_cell.length_c   1.000
_cell.angle_alpha   90.00
_cell.angle_beta   90.00
_cell.angle_gamma   90.00
#
_symmetry.space_group_name_H-M   'P 1'
#
loop_
_entity.id
_entity.type
_entity.pdbx_description
1 polymer ?
#
loop_
_entity_poly.entity_id
_entity_poly.type
_entity_poly.pdbx_seq_one_letter_code
_entity_poly.pdbx_strand_id
1 'polypeptide(L)'
;MRAFSVWGVNAVELVLSWKVSATNFLNHTQLLVGVENPDWFEQNIPFLDIPDEQIQDVYYYRWQTYREHLVYTGAQYGYMASEFLQPVSYGAPYGGVVAAAGHHINEGRWLQDKTYGQDVVNYWLAGPGQLSKPATDAVNADTFDWAHEYSFWAASSVWRQYLVTKDQDFVTGQLDNLVQQYRGWDNHFNSSLGLYWQVPVWDATEYSAASYESSDPYHGGAGFRPTINGYQYGDARAIAAIAALQGDSDLSDEYTTRADSLQTAMQQHLWDTSNQFFKHLARDNNTSGALLTTREIMGYVPWMFNMPQAADSAAFAQLKDPQGFAATYGPTTAERRSKWFMYESANCCRWDGPSWPYATSQTLTAVENLLNDYPAQSYITSADYVSFLQTYAATMYKNGQPYVAEAHDPDADNWIYDTQDHSEDYNHSTFVDNVIAGLIGLRAQPDDTLVVNPLAPSSWDHFALENAAYHGHSVTVLWDSTGSHYGQGKGLKIYVDGNLVGNSDNLGSLTVNVGSALGQTLSAQVNIAANGQQFPQGTTAFASYTSPYDDVWRAIDGIVWRTAIPENSRWTSYASPNSQDYFGVDLRRPQAVSNVHLYFYTDGGGVLLPASFDLQYWTGSVWTTVPNQQRNAPLSTSNAQTTITFPIVITSQLRVVAPNPAGGKGWGLSEFEVWTAAVFQLQNENSGKLMGVEGESTFNSANVQQYEDNGTRDHLWQFVSAPGGWYKIKNLNSGLLLAVENMSTADSAQIQQYEDNGTEDHLWRVDSQGDGLFFIRNKHSGLLAGVDGMSMNNSANVVQFEDNGTKDHLWSILPAVPAS
;
A
#
# COMPACT_ATOMS: atom_id res chain seq x y z
N MET A 1 -17.87 59.92 11.38
CA MET A 1 -18.24 59.09 10.26
C MET A 1 -16.98 58.67 9.56
N ARG A 2 -16.43 57.50 9.86
CA ARG A 2 -15.51 56.74 9.02
C ARG A 2 -15.79 55.25 9.29
N ALA A 3 -16.26 54.58 8.28
CA ALA A 3 -16.57 53.17 8.31
C ALA A 3 -15.24 52.39 8.29
N PHE A 4 -15.06 51.45 9.24
CA PHE A 4 -14.09 50.42 9.19
C PHE A 4 -14.72 49.20 8.52
N SER A 5 -14.25 48.86 7.32
CA SER A 5 -14.54 47.59 6.67
C SER A 5 -13.72 46.51 7.34
N VAL A 6 -14.39 45.56 7.95
CA VAL A 6 -13.79 44.31 8.44
C VAL A 6 -13.58 43.41 7.20
N TRP A 7 -12.34 43.19 6.82
CA TRP A 7 -11.99 42.12 5.87
C TRP A 7 -12.06 40.79 6.60
N GLY A 8 -13.07 40.01 6.30
CA GLY A 8 -13.10 38.60 6.66
C GLY A 8 -12.01 37.87 5.92
N VAL A 9 -11.02 37.41 6.65
CA VAL A 9 -10.05 36.43 6.16
C VAL A 9 -10.78 35.10 6.13
N ASN A 10 -11.21 34.68 4.94
CA ASN A 10 -11.54 33.29 4.71
C ASN A 10 -10.26 32.47 4.90
N ALA A 11 -10.22 31.69 5.96
CA ALA A 11 -9.24 30.62 6.09
C ALA A 11 -9.59 29.57 5.01
N VAL A 12 -8.97 29.70 3.85
CA VAL A 12 -8.93 28.66 2.85
C VAL A 12 -8.07 27.54 3.47
N GLU A 13 -8.66 26.36 3.60
CA GLU A 13 -7.93 25.13 3.87
C GLU A 13 -6.77 25.03 2.88
N LEU A 14 -5.56 25.32 3.35
CA LEU A 14 -4.36 24.91 2.64
C LEU A 14 -4.11 23.42 3.00
N VAL A 15 -4.86 22.53 2.37
CA VAL A 15 -4.30 21.22 2.01
C VAL A 15 -3.29 21.54 0.93
N LEU A 16 -2.06 21.84 1.35
CA LEU A 16 -0.93 21.94 0.44
C LEU A 16 -0.54 20.53 0.02
N SER A 17 -1.36 19.89 -0.83
CA SER A 17 -0.81 18.98 -1.79
C SER A 17 0.04 19.84 -2.72
N TRP A 18 1.34 19.74 -2.66
CA TRP A 18 2.19 20.24 -3.70
C TRP A 18 1.82 19.44 -4.96
N LYS A 19 0.86 19.95 -5.74
CA LYS A 19 0.68 19.47 -7.11
C LYS A 19 1.96 19.90 -7.82
N VAL A 20 2.86 18.98 -8.05
CA VAL A 20 3.75 19.04 -9.21
C VAL A 20 2.87 19.51 -10.35
N SER A 21 3.34 20.41 -11.19
CA SER A 21 2.52 21.08 -12.22
C SER A 21 1.91 20.00 -13.13
N ALA A 22 0.73 19.52 -12.77
CA ALA A 22 0.02 18.46 -13.49
C ALA A 22 -0.60 18.99 -14.78
N THR A 23 -0.79 18.13 -15.76
CA THR A 23 -1.64 18.46 -16.92
C THR A 23 -3.13 18.37 -16.52
N ASN A 24 -3.99 18.93 -17.35
CA ASN A 24 -5.44 18.88 -17.17
C ASN A 24 -6.08 18.79 -18.56
N PHE A 25 -5.78 17.72 -19.29
CA PHE A 25 -6.30 17.47 -20.63
C PHE A 25 -7.59 16.65 -20.59
N LEU A 26 -7.77 15.84 -19.52
CA LEU A 26 -8.91 14.98 -19.31
C LEU A 26 -9.95 15.62 -18.37
N ASN A 27 -11.20 15.24 -18.51
CA ASN A 27 -12.27 15.65 -17.60
C ASN A 27 -12.39 14.66 -16.46
N HIS A 28 -11.56 14.81 -15.41
CA HIS A 28 -11.53 13.90 -14.27
C HIS A 28 -12.88 13.78 -13.58
N THR A 29 -13.66 14.87 -13.47
CA THR A 29 -15.01 14.80 -12.88
C THR A 29 -15.94 13.84 -13.65
N GLN A 30 -15.81 13.78 -14.98
CA GLN A 30 -16.60 12.85 -15.78
C GLN A 30 -16.10 11.41 -15.63
N LEU A 31 -14.79 11.22 -15.60
CA LEU A 31 -14.16 9.90 -15.44
C LEU A 31 -14.44 9.27 -14.06
N LEU A 32 -14.70 10.10 -13.05
CA LEU A 32 -15.02 9.66 -11.68
C LEU A 32 -16.53 9.69 -11.37
N VAL A 33 -17.40 9.77 -12.37
CA VAL A 33 -18.86 9.70 -12.15
C VAL A 33 -19.23 8.33 -11.56
N GLY A 34 -19.90 8.36 -10.42
CA GLY A 34 -20.30 7.14 -9.69
C GLY A 34 -19.25 6.59 -8.74
N VAL A 35 -18.05 7.15 -8.71
CA VAL A 35 -16.99 6.78 -7.76
C VAL A 35 -17.23 7.47 -6.42
N GLU A 36 -17.23 6.71 -5.34
CA GLU A 36 -17.34 7.25 -3.98
C GLU A 36 -16.03 7.92 -3.54
N ASN A 37 -16.15 9.09 -2.88
CA ASN A 37 -15.01 9.91 -2.44
C ASN A 37 -14.00 10.18 -3.57
N PRO A 38 -14.40 10.87 -4.64
CA PRO A 38 -13.57 11.09 -5.82
C PRO A 38 -12.26 11.84 -5.51
N ASP A 39 -12.20 12.60 -4.41
CA ASP A 39 -11.02 13.36 -4.00
C ASP A 39 -9.80 12.47 -3.73
N TRP A 40 -10.01 11.25 -3.20
CA TRP A 40 -8.91 10.32 -3.03
C TRP A 40 -8.32 9.86 -4.36
N PHE A 41 -9.18 9.58 -5.35
CA PHE A 41 -8.75 9.16 -6.69
C PHE A 41 -8.06 10.32 -7.41
N GLU A 42 -8.61 11.54 -7.33
CA GLU A 42 -8.00 12.74 -7.88
C GLU A 42 -6.58 12.99 -7.34
N GLN A 43 -6.31 12.59 -6.12
CA GLN A 43 -5.01 12.78 -5.47
C GLN A 43 -4.04 11.63 -5.72
N ASN A 44 -4.53 10.42 -6.01
CA ASN A 44 -3.71 9.22 -5.92
C ASN A 44 -3.53 8.45 -7.21
N ILE A 45 -4.47 8.49 -8.17
CA ILE A 45 -4.38 7.63 -9.35
C ILE A 45 -4.00 8.41 -10.62
N PRO A 46 -3.31 7.79 -11.57
CA PRO A 46 -3.24 8.30 -12.92
C PRO A 46 -4.57 8.11 -13.66
N PHE A 47 -4.94 9.09 -14.50
CA PHE A 47 -6.20 9.07 -15.24
C PHE A 47 -6.01 8.49 -16.64
N LEU A 48 -6.94 7.65 -17.07
CA LEU A 48 -6.92 6.95 -18.35
C LEU A 48 -8.09 7.37 -19.21
N ASP A 49 -7.82 7.65 -20.49
CA ASP A 49 -8.83 7.83 -21.54
C ASP A 49 -8.40 7.03 -22.77
N ILE A 50 -9.21 6.08 -23.20
CA ILE A 50 -8.95 5.19 -24.34
C ILE A 50 -10.23 4.86 -25.10
N PRO A 51 -10.16 4.47 -26.40
CA PRO A 51 -11.35 4.11 -27.17
C PRO A 51 -12.06 2.84 -26.73
N ASP A 52 -11.42 1.97 -25.96
CA ASP A 52 -11.99 0.73 -25.45
C ASP A 52 -12.65 0.98 -24.10
N GLU A 53 -13.96 1.22 -24.13
CA GLU A 53 -14.75 1.55 -22.94
C GLU A 53 -14.67 0.45 -21.86
N GLN A 54 -14.62 -0.84 -22.27
CA GLN A 54 -14.60 -1.95 -21.32
C GLN A 54 -13.29 -2.04 -20.54
N ILE A 55 -12.14 -1.86 -21.21
CA ILE A 55 -10.84 -1.77 -20.53
C ILE A 55 -10.82 -0.56 -19.61
N GLN A 56 -11.36 0.59 -20.03
CA GLN A 56 -11.38 1.81 -19.24
C GLN A 56 -12.25 1.68 -17.98
N ASP A 57 -13.45 1.10 -18.11
CA ASP A 57 -14.35 0.87 -16.97
C ASP A 57 -13.69 -0.04 -15.93
N VAL A 58 -13.09 -1.14 -16.39
CA VAL A 58 -12.36 -2.06 -15.51
C VAL A 58 -11.14 -1.39 -14.87
N TYR A 59 -10.44 -0.50 -15.58
CA TYR A 59 -9.32 0.26 -15.01
C TYR A 59 -9.73 1.08 -13.77
N TYR A 60 -10.82 1.84 -13.86
CA TYR A 60 -11.32 2.61 -12.72
C TYR A 60 -11.92 1.73 -11.63
N TYR A 61 -12.62 0.67 -11.99
CA TYR A 61 -13.11 -0.32 -11.04
C TYR A 61 -11.97 -0.98 -10.26
N ARG A 62 -10.86 -1.35 -10.90
CA ARG A 62 -9.71 -1.96 -10.22
C ARG A 62 -9.02 -0.99 -9.24
N TRP A 63 -9.00 0.30 -9.52
CA TRP A 63 -8.56 1.28 -8.54
C TRP A 63 -9.51 1.39 -7.34
N GLN A 64 -10.82 1.27 -7.56
CA GLN A 64 -11.79 1.21 -6.46
C GLN A 64 -11.56 -0.04 -5.62
N THR A 65 -11.46 -1.21 -6.24
CA THR A 65 -11.16 -2.48 -5.57
C THR A 65 -9.86 -2.40 -4.77
N TYR A 66 -8.77 -1.89 -5.37
CA TYR A 66 -7.50 -1.72 -4.66
C TYR A 66 -7.65 -0.86 -3.40
N ARG A 67 -8.37 0.26 -3.50
CA ARG A 67 -8.62 1.15 -2.37
C ARG A 67 -9.46 0.49 -1.27
N GLU A 68 -10.47 -0.28 -1.63
CA GLU A 68 -11.33 -0.98 -0.69
C GLU A 68 -10.58 -2.03 0.13
N HIS A 69 -9.54 -2.62 -0.45
CA HIS A 69 -8.69 -3.61 0.21
C HIS A 69 -7.56 -3.02 1.04
N LEU A 70 -7.44 -1.69 1.11
CA LEU A 70 -6.47 -1.04 2.01
C LEU A 70 -6.98 -1.12 3.45
N VAL A 71 -6.26 -1.88 4.28
CA VAL A 71 -6.52 -2.03 5.71
C VAL A 71 -5.45 -1.28 6.50
N TYR A 72 -5.85 -0.37 7.38
CA TYR A 72 -4.92 0.37 8.20
C TYR A 72 -4.53 -0.44 9.45
N THR A 73 -3.28 -0.86 9.54
CA THR A 73 -2.78 -1.75 10.60
C THR A 73 -2.27 -1.01 11.85
N GLY A 74 -2.32 0.29 11.83
CA GLY A 74 -1.84 1.17 12.91
C GLY A 74 -0.61 1.98 12.52
N ALA A 75 -0.24 2.94 13.37
CA ALA A 75 0.81 3.93 13.07
C ALA A 75 2.22 3.32 12.85
N GLN A 76 2.45 2.08 13.25
CA GLN A 76 3.75 1.44 13.13
C GLN A 76 4.02 0.90 11.74
N TYR A 77 3.00 0.32 11.08
CA TYR A 77 3.14 -0.36 9.80
C TYR A 77 2.26 0.23 8.69
N GLY A 78 1.37 1.19 9.04
CA GLY A 78 0.51 1.87 8.09
C GLY A 78 -0.49 0.94 7.42
N TYR A 79 -0.60 1.02 6.09
CA TYR A 79 -1.54 0.23 5.31
C TYR A 79 -0.98 -1.12 4.87
N MET A 80 -1.85 -2.13 4.83
CA MET A 80 -1.64 -3.33 4.02
C MET A 80 -2.75 -3.43 2.96
N ALA A 81 -2.51 -4.15 1.88
CA ALA A 81 -3.55 -4.53 0.94
C ALA A 81 -3.97 -5.97 1.20
N SER A 82 -5.26 -6.19 1.43
CA SER A 82 -5.81 -7.53 1.63
C SER A 82 -6.18 -8.18 0.29
N GLU A 83 -6.25 -9.50 0.27
CA GLU A 83 -6.73 -10.28 -0.87
C GLU A 83 -8.26 -10.35 -0.87
N PHE A 84 -8.86 -10.51 0.30
CA PHE A 84 -10.30 -10.54 0.51
C PHE A 84 -10.77 -9.27 1.23
N LEU A 85 -11.99 -8.83 0.95
CA LEU A 85 -12.61 -7.72 1.68
C LEU A 85 -12.79 -8.04 3.17
N GLN A 86 -13.20 -9.27 3.49
CA GLN A 86 -13.26 -9.73 4.86
C GLN A 86 -12.01 -10.52 5.26
N PRO A 87 -11.48 -10.28 6.47
CA PRO A 87 -10.35 -11.05 6.96
C PRO A 87 -10.64 -12.54 7.01
N VAL A 88 -9.78 -13.35 6.37
CA VAL A 88 -9.87 -14.82 6.42
C VAL A 88 -9.15 -15.37 7.64
N SER A 89 -9.65 -16.48 8.19
CA SER A 89 -9.11 -17.06 9.43
C SER A 89 -7.78 -17.79 9.25
N TYR A 90 -7.41 -18.12 8.02
CA TYR A 90 -6.15 -18.79 7.64
C TYR A 90 -5.07 -17.81 7.18
N GLY A 91 -5.36 -16.51 7.16
CA GLY A 91 -4.41 -15.47 6.76
C GLY A 91 -3.58 -14.93 7.93
N ALA A 92 -2.58 -14.16 7.59
CA ALA A 92 -1.80 -13.34 8.51
C ALA A 92 -2.71 -12.34 9.26
N PRO A 93 -2.20 -11.67 10.32
CA PRO A 93 -2.93 -10.61 10.99
C PRO A 93 -3.55 -9.62 10.00
N TYR A 94 -4.73 -9.11 10.29
CA TYR A 94 -5.55 -8.24 9.42
C TYR A 94 -6.07 -8.93 8.14
N GLY A 95 -5.99 -10.25 8.04
CA GLY A 95 -6.44 -11.02 6.89
C GLY A 95 -5.46 -11.03 5.70
N GLY A 96 -4.19 -10.74 5.93
CA GLY A 96 -3.18 -10.75 4.86
C GLY A 96 -2.95 -12.16 4.31
N VAL A 97 -2.92 -12.30 2.98
CA VAL A 97 -2.52 -13.52 2.26
C VAL A 97 -1.35 -13.16 1.35
N VAL A 98 -0.18 -13.76 1.63
CA VAL A 98 1.08 -13.34 0.99
C VAL A 98 1.16 -13.71 -0.50
N ALA A 99 0.38 -14.67 -0.96
CA ALA A 99 0.33 -15.07 -2.37
C ALA A 99 0.08 -13.86 -3.31
N ALA A 100 -0.81 -12.95 -2.90
CA ALA A 100 -1.16 -11.76 -3.68
C ALA A 100 -0.23 -10.56 -3.48
N ALA A 101 0.70 -10.61 -2.51
CA ALA A 101 1.50 -9.45 -2.12
C ALA A 101 2.30 -8.81 -3.27
N GLY A 102 2.87 -9.63 -4.15
CA GLY A 102 3.58 -9.14 -5.33
C GLY A 102 2.67 -8.38 -6.31
N HIS A 103 1.41 -8.81 -6.45
CA HIS A 103 0.40 -8.09 -7.23
C HIS A 103 0.06 -6.75 -6.58
N HIS A 104 -0.17 -6.72 -5.26
CA HIS A 104 -0.51 -5.50 -4.53
C HIS A 104 0.59 -4.44 -4.65
N ILE A 105 1.86 -4.84 -4.53
CA ILE A 105 3.00 -3.92 -4.66
C ILE A 105 3.11 -3.41 -6.10
N ASN A 106 2.94 -4.30 -7.10
CA ASN A 106 3.03 -3.92 -8.50
C ASN A 106 1.90 -2.97 -8.92
N GLU A 107 0.66 -3.21 -8.47
CA GLU A 107 -0.48 -2.34 -8.76
C GLU A 107 -0.32 -0.99 -8.04
N GLY A 108 -0.03 -1.02 -6.73
CA GLY A 108 0.11 0.16 -5.88
C GLY A 108 1.30 1.06 -6.20
N ARG A 109 2.30 0.59 -6.97
CA ARG A 109 3.47 1.41 -7.33
C ARG A 109 3.15 2.67 -8.14
N TRP A 110 1.97 2.70 -8.77
CA TRP A 110 1.49 3.81 -9.58
C TRP A 110 0.69 4.87 -8.82
N LEU A 111 0.45 4.65 -7.50
CA LEU A 111 -0.18 5.64 -6.65
C LEU A 111 0.74 6.86 -6.45
N GLN A 112 0.17 8.06 -6.45
CA GLN A 112 0.89 9.32 -6.19
C GLN A 112 1.49 9.31 -4.77
N ASP A 113 0.72 8.84 -3.77
CA ASP A 113 1.26 8.63 -2.44
C ASP A 113 1.93 7.26 -2.36
N LYS A 114 3.27 7.26 -2.49
CA LYS A 114 4.09 6.06 -2.39
C LYS A 114 4.00 5.35 -1.04
N THR A 115 3.49 6.02 -0.01
CA THR A 115 3.41 5.46 1.36
C THR A 115 2.55 4.20 1.38
N TYR A 116 1.46 4.16 0.62
CA TYR A 116 0.63 2.94 0.53
C TYR A 116 1.44 1.71 0.10
N GLY A 117 2.21 1.83 -0.97
CA GLY A 117 3.04 0.71 -1.44
C GLY A 117 4.21 0.39 -0.51
N GLN A 118 4.82 1.41 0.13
CA GLN A 118 5.88 1.22 1.12
C GLN A 118 5.37 0.53 2.40
N ASP A 119 4.18 0.88 2.84
CA ASP A 119 3.53 0.26 3.99
C ASP A 119 3.22 -1.22 3.72
N VAL A 120 2.71 -1.57 2.53
CA VAL A 120 2.50 -2.97 2.12
C VAL A 120 3.81 -3.76 2.15
N VAL A 121 4.92 -3.19 1.68
CA VAL A 121 6.26 -3.81 1.77
C VAL A 121 6.66 -3.99 3.23
N ASN A 122 6.54 -2.96 4.06
CA ASN A 122 6.89 -3.02 5.48
C ASN A 122 6.02 -4.04 6.24
N TYR A 123 4.74 -4.14 5.92
CA TYR A 123 3.85 -5.13 6.52
C TYR A 123 4.40 -6.55 6.34
N TRP A 124 4.83 -6.91 5.11
CA TRP A 124 5.31 -8.26 4.81
C TRP A 124 6.75 -8.51 5.23
N LEU A 125 7.65 -7.54 5.10
CA LEU A 125 9.08 -7.74 5.27
C LEU A 125 9.62 -7.36 6.67
N ALA A 126 8.91 -6.50 7.41
CA ALA A 126 9.36 -6.01 8.71
C ALA A 126 8.24 -5.95 9.77
N GLY A 127 7.03 -6.32 9.39
CA GLY A 127 5.83 -6.15 10.20
C GLY A 127 5.10 -7.46 10.51
N PRO A 128 3.76 -7.42 10.59
CA PRO A 128 2.94 -8.57 10.95
C PRO A 128 3.14 -9.81 10.08
N GLY A 129 3.53 -9.64 8.81
CA GLY A 129 3.88 -10.75 7.91
C GLY A 129 5.05 -11.60 8.40
N GLN A 130 5.96 -11.05 9.20
CA GLN A 130 7.10 -11.76 9.80
C GLN A 130 6.76 -12.46 11.11
N LEU A 131 5.52 -12.33 11.61
CA LEU A 131 5.10 -13.02 12.81
C LEU A 131 4.99 -14.54 12.56
N SER A 132 5.32 -15.32 13.60
CA SER A 132 5.21 -16.77 13.54
C SER A 132 3.76 -17.19 13.32
N LYS A 133 3.55 -18.13 12.41
CA LYS A 133 2.27 -18.78 12.20
C LYS A 133 1.91 -19.68 13.39
N PRO A 134 0.62 -19.94 13.65
CA PRO A 134 0.20 -20.95 14.61
C PRO A 134 0.76 -22.32 14.24
N ALA A 135 1.22 -23.11 15.22
CA ALA A 135 1.71 -24.47 15.00
C ALA A 135 0.62 -25.43 14.45
N THR A 136 -0.64 -25.02 14.50
CA THR A 136 -1.79 -25.74 13.94
C THR A 136 -2.11 -25.35 12.50
N ASP A 137 -1.39 -24.36 11.95
CA ASP A 137 -1.56 -23.99 10.54
C ASP A 137 -1.08 -25.14 9.67
N ALA A 138 -1.99 -25.68 8.87
CA ALA A 138 -1.76 -26.85 8.03
C ALA A 138 -1.41 -26.50 6.58
N VAL A 139 -1.49 -25.22 6.18
CA VAL A 139 -1.31 -24.85 4.78
C VAL A 139 0.12 -25.07 4.35
N ASN A 140 1.07 -24.58 5.13
CA ASN A 140 2.50 -24.81 4.87
C ASN A 140 3.25 -25.11 6.18
N ALA A 141 3.38 -26.39 6.50
CA ALA A 141 4.02 -26.85 7.74
C ALA A 141 5.54 -26.63 7.76
N ASP A 142 6.18 -26.39 6.62
CA ASP A 142 7.64 -26.29 6.49
C ASP A 142 8.16 -24.86 6.66
N THR A 143 7.27 -23.88 6.83
CA THR A 143 7.60 -22.47 7.05
C THR A 143 7.11 -21.96 8.41
N PHE A 144 7.79 -20.94 8.97
CA PHE A 144 7.54 -20.50 10.34
C PHE A 144 6.73 -19.21 10.43
N ASP A 145 6.76 -18.36 9.41
CA ASP A 145 6.13 -17.06 9.38
C ASP A 145 5.12 -16.94 8.23
N TRP A 146 4.30 -15.90 8.30
CA TRP A 146 3.25 -15.68 7.31
C TRP A 146 3.78 -15.24 5.95
N ALA A 147 4.94 -14.58 5.91
CA ALA A 147 5.53 -14.12 4.65
C ALA A 147 6.11 -15.26 3.80
N HIS A 148 6.26 -16.46 4.38
CA HIS A 148 6.66 -17.68 3.69
C HIS A 148 5.54 -18.72 3.60
N GLU A 149 4.30 -18.35 3.87
CA GLU A 149 3.18 -19.28 3.72
C GLU A 149 2.96 -19.68 2.27
N TYR A 150 3.04 -18.70 1.37
CA TYR A 150 3.02 -18.88 -0.08
C TYR A 150 4.24 -18.25 -0.72
N SER A 151 4.68 -18.80 -1.86
CA SER A 151 5.77 -18.20 -2.62
C SER A 151 5.28 -16.97 -3.40
N PHE A 152 6.08 -15.90 -3.44
CA PHE A 152 5.84 -14.71 -4.22
C PHE A 152 7.16 -14.00 -4.58
N TRP A 153 7.13 -13.01 -5.46
CA TRP A 153 8.30 -12.30 -5.98
C TRP A 153 8.60 -11.01 -5.20
N ALA A 154 9.01 -11.16 -3.95
CA ALA A 154 9.16 -10.06 -2.99
C ALA A 154 10.14 -8.98 -3.46
N ALA A 155 11.40 -9.34 -3.69
CA ALA A 155 12.42 -8.37 -4.04
C ALA A 155 12.19 -7.77 -5.43
N SER A 156 11.69 -8.57 -6.38
CA SER A 156 11.35 -8.08 -7.71
C SER A 156 10.23 -7.05 -7.69
N SER A 157 9.19 -7.23 -6.86
CA SER A 157 8.12 -6.25 -6.73
C SER A 157 8.61 -4.94 -6.08
N VAL A 158 9.45 -5.03 -5.05
CA VAL A 158 10.07 -3.86 -4.40
C VAL A 158 11.01 -3.12 -5.36
N TRP A 159 11.78 -3.84 -6.16
CA TRP A 159 12.60 -3.23 -7.22
C TRP A 159 11.76 -2.50 -8.26
N ARG A 160 10.66 -3.12 -8.74
CA ARG A 160 9.72 -2.48 -9.67
C ARG A 160 9.09 -1.22 -9.07
N GLN A 161 8.76 -1.22 -7.78
CA GLN A 161 8.29 -0.03 -7.07
C GLN A 161 9.37 1.05 -7.05
N TYR A 162 10.65 0.70 -6.76
CA TYR A 162 11.77 1.64 -6.82
C TYR A 162 11.93 2.26 -8.20
N LEU A 163 11.79 1.51 -9.29
CA LEU A 163 11.89 2.04 -10.65
C LEU A 163 10.85 3.13 -10.95
N VAL A 164 9.71 3.15 -10.25
CA VAL A 164 8.69 4.19 -10.37
C VAL A 164 8.92 5.33 -9.38
N THR A 165 9.23 5.00 -8.12
CA THR A 165 9.32 6.01 -7.05
C THR A 165 10.68 6.67 -6.96
N LYS A 166 11.76 6.00 -7.37
CA LYS A 166 13.16 6.40 -7.22
C LYS A 166 13.56 6.66 -5.75
N ASP A 167 12.84 6.06 -4.80
CA ASP A 167 13.14 6.19 -3.37
C ASP A 167 14.28 5.25 -2.99
N GLN A 168 15.51 5.73 -3.15
CA GLN A 168 16.71 4.94 -2.91
C GLN A 168 16.86 4.59 -1.42
N ASP A 169 16.55 5.51 -0.52
CA ASP A 169 16.68 5.29 0.92
C ASP A 169 15.73 4.17 1.39
N PHE A 170 14.51 4.17 0.89
CA PHE A 170 13.55 3.10 1.19
C PHE A 170 14.03 1.75 0.66
N VAL A 171 14.37 1.65 -0.64
CA VAL A 171 14.71 0.36 -1.25
C VAL A 171 15.99 -0.24 -0.67
N THR A 172 17.03 0.57 -0.43
CA THR A 172 18.28 0.09 0.19
C THR A 172 18.07 -0.26 1.67
N GLY A 173 17.19 0.46 2.37
CA GLY A 173 16.78 0.13 3.74
C GLY A 173 16.05 -1.22 3.87
N GLN A 174 15.50 -1.76 2.78
CA GLN A 174 14.86 -3.08 2.75
C GLN A 174 15.83 -4.23 2.41
N LEU A 175 17.08 -3.96 2.05
CA LEU A 175 17.98 -4.98 1.49
C LEU A 175 18.15 -6.19 2.40
N ASP A 176 18.40 -5.99 3.70
CA ASP A 176 18.55 -7.09 4.66
C ASP A 176 17.25 -7.91 4.81
N ASN A 177 16.10 -7.25 4.82
CA ASN A 177 14.80 -7.90 4.87
C ASN A 177 14.54 -8.74 3.62
N LEU A 178 14.90 -8.24 2.44
CA LEU A 178 14.76 -8.95 1.16
C LEU A 178 15.69 -10.17 1.08
N VAL A 179 16.93 -10.02 1.58
CA VAL A 179 17.87 -11.14 1.71
C VAL A 179 17.32 -12.21 2.65
N GLN A 180 16.73 -11.80 3.78
CA GLN A 180 16.09 -12.72 4.72
C GLN A 180 14.91 -13.44 4.07
N GLN A 181 14.03 -12.72 3.39
CA GLN A 181 12.89 -13.28 2.67
C GLN A 181 13.34 -14.29 1.60
N TYR A 182 14.35 -13.98 0.82
CA TYR A 182 14.91 -14.89 -0.17
C TYR A 182 15.46 -16.17 0.47
N ARG A 183 16.28 -16.03 1.52
CA ARG A 183 16.94 -17.16 2.20
C ARG A 183 15.97 -17.99 3.04
N GLY A 184 14.81 -17.46 3.38
CA GLY A 184 13.75 -18.22 4.07
C GLY A 184 13.31 -19.48 3.30
N TRP A 185 13.55 -19.50 1.98
CA TRP A 185 13.28 -20.66 1.12
C TRP A 185 14.48 -21.63 0.96
N ASP A 186 15.65 -21.38 1.58
CA ASP A 186 16.84 -22.22 1.40
C ASP A 186 16.65 -23.68 1.84
N ASN A 187 15.72 -23.98 2.75
CA ASN A 187 15.33 -25.35 3.10
C ASN A 187 14.58 -26.07 1.97
N HIS A 188 14.04 -25.35 1.00
CA HIS A 188 13.45 -25.89 -0.23
C HIS A 188 14.44 -26.00 -1.39
N PHE A 189 15.70 -25.67 -1.19
CA PHE A 189 16.71 -25.71 -2.23
C PHE A 189 17.34 -27.08 -2.36
N ASN A 190 17.30 -27.67 -3.56
CA ASN A 190 18.00 -28.90 -3.89
C ASN A 190 19.33 -28.60 -4.60
N SER A 191 20.44 -28.71 -3.87
CA SER A 191 21.77 -28.40 -4.38
C SER A 191 22.25 -29.31 -5.53
N SER A 192 21.68 -30.52 -5.68
CA SER A 192 22.04 -31.42 -6.77
C SER A 192 21.47 -31.00 -8.12
N LEU A 193 20.29 -30.39 -8.12
CA LEU A 193 19.64 -29.88 -9.32
C LEU A 193 19.82 -28.35 -9.48
N GLY A 194 20.18 -27.65 -8.41
CA GLY A 194 20.27 -26.18 -8.39
C GLY A 194 18.89 -25.51 -8.47
N LEU A 195 17.83 -26.18 -7.98
CA LEU A 195 16.44 -25.72 -8.07
C LEU A 195 15.77 -25.73 -6.71
N TYR A 196 14.82 -24.80 -6.55
CA TYR A 196 13.87 -24.79 -5.44
C TYR A 196 12.67 -25.70 -5.74
N TRP A 197 12.20 -26.43 -4.71
CA TRP A 197 10.98 -27.23 -4.80
C TRP A 197 9.84 -26.57 -4.02
N GLN A 198 8.60 -26.83 -4.43
CA GLN A 198 7.40 -26.33 -3.80
C GLN A 198 6.27 -27.34 -3.94
N VAL A 199 5.27 -27.25 -3.09
CA VAL A 199 4.01 -27.98 -3.22
C VAL A 199 3.00 -27.04 -3.92
N PRO A 200 2.16 -27.53 -4.84
CA PRO A 200 1.24 -26.66 -5.60
C PRO A 200 0.41 -25.71 -4.73
N VAL A 201 -0.16 -26.18 -3.61
CA VAL A 201 -0.93 -25.32 -2.69
C VAL A 201 -0.11 -24.14 -2.15
N TRP A 202 1.20 -24.29 -1.98
CA TRP A 202 2.05 -23.21 -1.49
C TRP A 202 2.48 -22.19 -2.57
N ASP A 203 2.10 -22.47 -3.82
CA ASP A 203 2.09 -21.51 -4.92
C ASP A 203 0.67 -20.98 -5.16
N ALA A 204 -0.28 -21.23 -4.27
CA ALA A 204 -1.70 -20.95 -4.42
C ALA A 204 -2.29 -21.54 -5.73
N THR A 205 -1.94 -22.80 -6.05
CA THR A 205 -2.37 -23.51 -7.27
C THR A 205 -2.94 -24.90 -6.94
N GLU A 206 -3.92 -24.93 -6.07
CA GLU A 206 -4.64 -26.11 -5.61
C GLU A 206 -5.34 -26.80 -6.78
N TYR A 207 -5.51 -28.10 -6.70
CA TYR A 207 -6.15 -28.91 -7.73
C TYR A 207 -5.62 -28.65 -9.13
N SER A 208 -4.32 -28.35 -9.27
CA SER A 208 -3.67 -28.17 -10.55
C SER A 208 -3.39 -29.53 -11.23
N ALA A 209 -3.01 -29.52 -12.49
CA ALA A 209 -2.63 -30.75 -13.18
C ALA A 209 -1.49 -31.49 -12.48
N ALA A 210 -0.54 -30.77 -11.90
CA ALA A 210 0.53 -31.34 -11.06
C ALA A 210 -0.01 -31.96 -9.78
N SER A 211 -1.04 -31.37 -9.17
CA SER A 211 -1.67 -31.89 -7.94
C SER A 211 -2.33 -33.22 -8.16
N TYR A 212 -3.01 -33.43 -9.29
CA TYR A 212 -3.67 -34.69 -9.63
C TYR A 212 -2.69 -35.84 -9.91
N GLU A 213 -1.43 -35.59 -10.17
CA GLU A 213 -0.41 -36.65 -10.26
C GLU A 213 0.08 -37.14 -8.89
N SER A 214 -0.42 -36.54 -7.79
CA SER A 214 -0.15 -36.94 -6.41
C SER A 214 -1.34 -37.69 -5.80
N SER A 215 -1.16 -38.18 -4.56
CA SER A 215 -2.25 -38.82 -3.79
C SER A 215 -3.15 -37.78 -3.09
N ASP A 216 -2.78 -36.52 -3.07
CA ASP A 216 -3.54 -35.43 -2.46
C ASP A 216 -3.74 -34.31 -3.50
N PRO A 217 -4.87 -34.30 -4.22
CA PRO A 217 -5.13 -33.31 -5.25
C PRO A 217 -5.27 -31.87 -4.76
N TYR A 218 -5.59 -31.66 -3.49
CA TYR A 218 -5.66 -30.32 -2.91
C TYR A 218 -4.25 -29.74 -2.71
N HIS A 219 -3.42 -30.39 -1.89
CA HIS A 219 -2.07 -29.88 -1.64
C HIS A 219 -1.15 -30.10 -2.85
N GLY A 220 -1.25 -31.23 -3.51
CA GLY A 220 -0.29 -31.67 -4.52
C GLY A 220 0.93 -32.33 -3.93
N GLY A 221 1.81 -32.84 -4.81
CA GLY A 221 3.11 -33.40 -4.45
C GLY A 221 4.24 -32.38 -4.60
N ALA A 222 5.28 -32.50 -3.77
CA ALA A 222 6.46 -31.67 -3.89
C ALA A 222 7.12 -31.81 -5.26
N GLY A 223 7.47 -30.69 -5.88
CA GLY A 223 8.09 -30.64 -7.20
C GLY A 223 8.86 -29.38 -7.45
N PHE A 224 9.79 -29.45 -8.39
CA PHE A 224 10.50 -28.27 -8.90
C PHE A 224 9.58 -27.57 -9.88
N ARG A 225 9.14 -26.36 -9.53
CA ARG A 225 8.09 -25.64 -10.24
C ARG A 225 8.60 -24.37 -10.91
N PRO A 226 8.06 -24.01 -12.10
CA PRO A 226 8.40 -22.74 -12.76
C PRO A 226 8.10 -21.50 -11.91
N THR A 227 7.10 -21.56 -11.02
CA THR A 227 6.67 -20.50 -10.10
C THR A 227 7.79 -20.10 -9.15
N ILE A 228 8.05 -20.91 -8.11
CA ILE A 228 9.05 -20.58 -7.08
C ILE A 228 10.45 -20.31 -7.70
N ASN A 229 10.85 -21.07 -8.73
CA ASN A 229 12.13 -20.86 -9.36
C ASN A 229 12.19 -19.56 -10.18
N GLY A 230 11.10 -19.19 -10.85
CA GLY A 230 10.94 -17.90 -11.51
C GLY A 230 10.97 -16.74 -10.52
N TYR A 231 10.23 -16.85 -9.40
CA TYR A 231 10.22 -15.85 -8.34
C TYR A 231 11.62 -15.66 -7.74
N GLN A 232 12.28 -16.74 -7.35
CA GLN A 232 13.64 -16.68 -6.79
C GLN A 232 14.66 -16.13 -7.80
N TYR A 233 14.50 -16.41 -9.10
CA TYR A 233 15.36 -15.81 -10.13
C TYR A 233 15.14 -14.26 -10.17
N GLY A 234 13.90 -13.82 -10.25
CA GLY A 234 13.55 -12.40 -10.27
C GLY A 234 14.04 -11.67 -9.02
N ASP A 235 13.86 -12.31 -7.85
CA ASP A 235 14.27 -11.77 -6.57
C ASP A 235 15.81 -11.68 -6.44
N ALA A 236 16.53 -12.69 -6.92
CA ALA A 236 17.99 -12.64 -6.94
C ALA A 236 18.50 -11.50 -7.82
N ARG A 237 17.92 -11.27 -9.01
CA ARG A 237 18.25 -10.13 -9.86
C ARG A 237 17.96 -8.79 -9.18
N ALA A 238 16.83 -8.69 -8.50
CA ALA A 238 16.44 -7.48 -7.78
C ALA A 238 17.36 -7.18 -6.59
N ILE A 239 17.67 -8.20 -5.77
CA ILE A 239 18.62 -8.05 -4.64
C ILE A 239 20.01 -7.62 -5.16
N ALA A 240 20.49 -8.23 -6.25
CA ALA A 240 21.76 -7.83 -6.87
C ALA A 240 21.75 -6.35 -7.30
N ALA A 241 20.66 -5.89 -7.90
CA ALA A 241 20.51 -4.50 -8.32
C ALA A 241 20.44 -3.53 -7.13
N ILE A 242 19.71 -3.87 -6.07
CA ILE A 242 19.59 -3.07 -4.84
C ILE A 242 20.94 -3.02 -4.10
N ALA A 243 21.65 -4.14 -4.00
CA ALA A 243 22.99 -4.20 -3.42
C ALA A 243 23.97 -3.30 -4.17
N ALA A 244 23.92 -3.32 -5.51
CA ALA A 244 24.74 -2.43 -6.34
C ALA A 244 24.42 -0.95 -6.10
N LEU A 245 23.15 -0.58 -5.89
CA LEU A 245 22.75 0.80 -5.51
C LEU A 245 23.34 1.22 -4.15
N GLN A 246 23.44 0.28 -3.21
CA GLN A 246 24.02 0.52 -1.89
C GLN A 246 25.56 0.52 -1.93
N GLY A 247 26.16 0.05 -3.02
CA GLY A 247 27.62 -0.09 -3.19
C GLY A 247 28.19 -1.40 -2.62
N ASP A 248 27.34 -2.37 -2.27
CA ASP A 248 27.75 -3.70 -1.81
C ASP A 248 27.98 -4.61 -3.03
N SER A 249 29.20 -4.56 -3.56
CA SER A 249 29.59 -5.36 -4.73
C SER A 249 29.62 -6.86 -4.44
N ASP A 250 30.00 -7.27 -3.23
CA ASP A 250 30.12 -8.70 -2.89
C ASP A 250 28.74 -9.36 -2.86
N LEU A 251 27.75 -8.70 -2.26
CA LEU A 251 26.36 -9.16 -2.24
C LEU A 251 25.73 -9.13 -3.66
N SER A 252 26.02 -8.08 -4.43
CA SER A 252 25.56 -7.97 -5.82
C SER A 252 26.08 -9.13 -6.68
N ASP A 253 27.36 -9.49 -6.55
CA ASP A 253 27.98 -10.61 -7.27
C ASP A 253 27.43 -11.97 -6.78
N GLU A 254 27.19 -12.14 -5.47
CA GLU A 254 26.57 -13.35 -4.93
C GLU A 254 25.22 -13.60 -5.57
N TYR A 255 24.32 -12.61 -5.54
CA TYR A 255 22.96 -12.78 -6.04
C TYR A 255 22.87 -12.81 -7.57
N THR A 256 23.78 -12.15 -8.27
CA THR A 256 23.95 -12.34 -9.72
C THR A 256 24.31 -13.79 -10.05
N THR A 257 25.26 -14.37 -9.32
CA THR A 257 25.66 -15.77 -9.49
C THR A 257 24.52 -16.75 -9.17
N ARG A 258 23.73 -16.47 -8.12
CA ARG A 258 22.53 -17.27 -7.78
C ARG A 258 21.52 -17.26 -8.92
N ALA A 259 21.23 -16.08 -9.48
CA ALA A 259 20.29 -15.93 -10.60
C ALA A 259 20.78 -16.67 -11.84
N ASP A 260 22.06 -16.52 -12.25
CA ASP A 260 22.63 -17.19 -13.42
C ASP A 260 22.64 -18.72 -13.28
N SER A 261 22.92 -19.20 -12.07
CA SER A 261 22.88 -20.63 -11.74
C SER A 261 21.46 -21.18 -11.84
N LEU A 262 20.50 -20.43 -11.29
CA LEU A 262 19.08 -20.81 -11.31
C LEU A 262 18.51 -20.81 -12.73
N GLN A 263 18.85 -19.80 -13.56
CA GLN A 263 18.50 -19.76 -14.98
C GLN A 263 19.00 -21.00 -15.72
N THR A 264 20.27 -21.36 -15.51
CA THR A 264 20.88 -22.54 -16.11
C THR A 264 20.17 -23.82 -15.69
N ALA A 265 19.88 -23.96 -14.39
CA ALA A 265 19.20 -25.13 -13.84
C ALA A 265 17.75 -25.26 -14.36
N MET A 266 17.01 -24.15 -14.42
CA MET A 266 15.64 -24.14 -14.96
C MET A 266 15.62 -24.52 -16.44
N GLN A 267 16.55 -23.98 -17.23
CA GLN A 267 16.64 -24.31 -18.65
C GLN A 267 17.00 -25.79 -18.86
N GLN A 268 17.85 -26.34 -18.01
CA GLN A 268 18.30 -27.73 -18.10
C GLN A 268 17.22 -28.74 -17.65
N HIS A 269 16.47 -28.43 -16.59
CA HIS A 269 15.65 -29.40 -15.89
C HIS A 269 14.14 -29.17 -16.02
N LEU A 270 13.68 -27.94 -16.28
CA LEU A 270 12.26 -27.59 -16.33
C LEU A 270 11.78 -27.26 -17.76
N TRP A 271 12.69 -26.95 -18.71
CA TRP A 271 12.35 -26.70 -20.08
C TRP A 271 12.15 -28.01 -20.87
N ASP A 272 10.92 -28.25 -21.29
CA ASP A 272 10.58 -29.40 -22.17
C ASP A 272 10.84 -29.00 -23.65
N THR A 273 11.95 -29.46 -24.19
CA THR A 273 12.33 -29.15 -25.58
C THR A 273 11.35 -29.72 -26.60
N SER A 274 10.65 -30.83 -26.29
CA SER A 274 9.66 -31.45 -27.17
C SER A 274 8.35 -30.65 -27.21
N ASN A 275 7.95 -30.08 -26.08
CA ASN A 275 6.73 -29.31 -25.93
C ASN A 275 6.96 -27.81 -25.94
N GLN A 276 8.23 -27.35 -25.98
CA GLN A 276 8.61 -25.95 -25.97
C GLN A 276 7.92 -25.16 -24.83
N PHE A 277 8.10 -25.64 -23.59
CA PHE A 277 7.41 -25.05 -22.44
C PHE A 277 8.11 -25.39 -21.12
N PHE A 278 8.09 -24.46 -20.12
CA PHE A 278 8.52 -24.76 -18.76
C PHE A 278 7.46 -25.56 -18.02
N LYS A 279 7.86 -26.65 -17.38
CA LYS A 279 6.96 -27.61 -16.77
C LYS A 279 7.40 -28.01 -15.36
N HIS A 280 6.45 -28.49 -14.59
CA HIS A 280 6.67 -29.10 -13.29
C HIS A 280 7.49 -30.41 -13.42
N LEU A 281 8.47 -30.56 -12.53
CA LEU A 281 9.24 -31.77 -12.33
C LEU A 281 8.98 -32.32 -10.93
N ALA A 282 8.27 -33.43 -10.80
CA ALA A 282 7.99 -34.03 -9.49
C ALA A 282 9.31 -34.38 -8.78
N ARG A 283 9.43 -33.98 -7.50
CA ARG A 283 10.61 -34.23 -6.65
C ARG A 283 10.67 -35.69 -6.20
N ASP A 284 9.54 -36.20 -5.79
CA ASP A 284 9.42 -37.50 -5.15
C ASP A 284 8.86 -38.54 -6.12
N ASN A 285 9.31 -39.79 -5.98
CA ASN A 285 8.86 -40.94 -6.81
C ASN A 285 9.00 -40.77 -8.33
N ASN A 286 9.84 -39.86 -8.80
CA ASN A 286 10.12 -39.59 -10.20
C ASN A 286 11.53 -40.06 -10.60
N THR A 287 11.75 -41.35 -10.59
CA THR A 287 13.07 -41.95 -10.90
C THR A 287 13.49 -41.77 -12.38
N SER A 288 12.55 -41.48 -13.25
CA SER A 288 12.79 -41.22 -14.67
C SER A 288 13.24 -39.78 -14.95
N GLY A 289 13.02 -38.82 -14.01
CA GLY A 289 13.20 -37.40 -14.25
C GLY A 289 12.24 -36.84 -15.29
N ALA A 290 11.08 -37.47 -15.49
CA ALA A 290 10.09 -37.00 -16.48
C ALA A 290 9.38 -35.75 -16.00
N LEU A 291 9.24 -34.78 -16.90
CA LEU A 291 8.43 -33.57 -16.68
C LEU A 291 6.94 -33.93 -16.74
N LEU A 292 6.11 -33.15 -16.07
CA LEU A 292 4.65 -33.25 -16.17
C LEU A 292 4.24 -33.23 -17.67
N THR A 293 3.31 -34.09 -18.04
CA THR A 293 2.85 -34.14 -19.44
C THR A 293 2.06 -32.91 -19.84
N THR A 294 1.30 -32.32 -18.90
CA THR A 294 0.46 -31.13 -19.07
C THR A 294 1.30 -29.87 -19.01
N ARG A 295 0.97 -28.88 -19.88
CA ARG A 295 1.38 -27.49 -19.69
C ARG A 295 0.42 -26.80 -18.71
N GLU A 296 0.95 -26.20 -17.69
CA GLU A 296 0.22 -25.31 -16.79
C GLU A 296 0.56 -23.86 -17.11
N ILE A 297 -0.39 -22.93 -17.00
CA ILE A 297 -0.20 -21.50 -17.33
C ILE A 297 0.97 -20.88 -16.58
N MET A 298 1.25 -21.37 -15.38
CA MET A 298 2.38 -20.92 -14.54
C MET A 298 3.75 -21.15 -15.17
N GLY A 299 3.82 -21.94 -16.25
CA GLY A 299 5.02 -22.06 -17.07
C GLY A 299 5.42 -20.77 -17.79
N TYR A 300 4.57 -19.73 -17.82
CA TYR A 300 4.92 -18.39 -18.32
C TYR A 300 5.55 -17.48 -17.25
N VAL A 301 5.49 -17.82 -15.98
CA VAL A 301 6.06 -17.01 -14.88
C VAL A 301 7.53 -16.61 -15.10
N PRO A 302 8.42 -17.48 -15.60
CA PRO A 302 9.81 -17.09 -15.86
C PRO A 302 9.97 -15.86 -16.77
N TRP A 303 9.05 -15.64 -17.74
CA TRP A 303 9.08 -14.45 -18.60
C TRP A 303 8.70 -13.14 -17.89
N MET A 304 8.01 -13.19 -16.74
CA MET A 304 7.79 -11.99 -15.94
C MET A 304 9.10 -11.31 -15.51
N PHE A 305 10.18 -12.09 -15.45
CA PHE A 305 11.51 -11.68 -14.98
C PHE A 305 12.56 -11.70 -16.08
N ASN A 306 12.16 -11.81 -17.35
CA ASN A 306 13.06 -11.90 -18.49
C ASN A 306 14.09 -13.05 -18.39
N MET A 307 13.73 -14.16 -17.72
CA MET A 307 14.63 -15.29 -17.48
C MET A 307 14.89 -16.16 -18.73
N PRO A 308 13.85 -16.54 -19.54
CA PRO A 308 14.04 -17.47 -20.64
C PRO A 308 14.86 -16.88 -21.79
N GLN A 309 15.39 -17.76 -22.63
CA GLN A 309 16.12 -17.35 -23.82
C GLN A 309 15.16 -16.91 -24.94
N ALA A 310 15.63 -16.06 -25.85
CA ALA A 310 14.83 -15.63 -27.01
C ALA A 310 14.31 -16.81 -27.86
N ALA A 311 15.09 -17.90 -27.94
CA ALA A 311 14.70 -19.12 -28.66
C ALA A 311 13.46 -19.83 -28.05
N ASP A 312 13.16 -19.57 -26.78
CA ASP A 312 12.06 -20.20 -26.04
C ASP A 312 10.71 -19.54 -26.31
N SER A 313 10.68 -18.44 -27.08
CA SER A 313 9.47 -17.67 -27.42
C SER A 313 8.35 -18.48 -28.09
N ALA A 314 8.68 -19.66 -28.65
CA ALA A 314 7.69 -20.59 -29.21
C ALA A 314 6.63 -21.06 -28.19
N ALA A 315 6.92 -20.99 -26.89
CA ALA A 315 5.96 -21.27 -25.81
C ALA A 315 4.69 -20.46 -25.95
N PHE A 316 4.78 -19.21 -26.40
CA PHE A 316 3.65 -18.30 -26.50
C PHE A 316 2.63 -18.67 -27.59
N ALA A 317 2.97 -19.55 -28.51
CA ALA A 317 2.00 -20.09 -29.48
C ALA A 317 0.82 -20.79 -28.77
N GLN A 318 1.02 -21.30 -27.55
CA GLN A 318 -0.02 -22.01 -26.79
C GLN A 318 -1.13 -21.08 -26.26
N LEU A 319 -0.88 -19.77 -26.13
CA LEU A 319 -1.93 -18.81 -25.74
C LEU A 319 -3.00 -18.64 -26.82
N LYS A 320 -2.66 -18.91 -28.08
CA LYS A 320 -3.60 -18.82 -29.22
C LYS A 320 -4.09 -20.17 -29.70
N ASP A 321 -3.54 -21.26 -29.19
CA ASP A 321 -3.94 -22.63 -29.58
C ASP A 321 -5.26 -23.01 -28.86
N PRO A 322 -6.32 -23.35 -29.61
CA PRO A 322 -7.59 -23.82 -29.02
C PRO A 322 -7.46 -25.12 -28.20
N GLN A 323 -6.39 -25.87 -28.36
CA GLN A 323 -6.06 -27.03 -27.53
C GLN A 323 -5.01 -26.70 -26.46
N GLY A 324 -4.44 -25.49 -26.50
CA GLY A 324 -3.58 -24.91 -25.50
C GLY A 324 -4.37 -24.19 -24.43
N PHE A 325 -4.08 -22.87 -24.26
CA PHE A 325 -4.69 -22.03 -23.23
C PHE A 325 -5.79 -21.11 -23.77
N ALA A 326 -6.05 -21.08 -25.09
CA ALA A 326 -7.04 -20.17 -25.66
C ALA A 326 -8.45 -20.50 -25.16
N ALA A 327 -9.17 -19.48 -24.69
CA ALA A 327 -10.55 -19.58 -24.25
C ALA A 327 -11.29 -18.26 -24.49
N THR A 328 -12.62 -18.30 -24.39
CA THR A 328 -13.48 -17.12 -24.58
C THR A 328 -13.33 -16.14 -23.41
N TYR A 329 -13.17 -16.68 -22.19
CA TYR A 329 -13.10 -15.91 -20.94
C TYR A 329 -11.74 -16.12 -20.25
N GLY A 330 -10.70 -15.54 -20.82
CA GLY A 330 -9.33 -15.59 -20.32
C GLY A 330 -8.59 -16.88 -20.68
N PRO A 331 -7.28 -16.94 -20.45
CA PRO A 331 -6.51 -18.17 -20.67
C PRO A 331 -6.85 -19.21 -19.61
N THR A 332 -6.88 -20.48 -20.01
CA THR A 332 -7.08 -21.58 -19.07
C THR A 332 -5.83 -21.82 -18.22
N THR A 333 -5.98 -22.30 -16.99
CA THR A 333 -4.85 -22.60 -16.09
C THR A 333 -4.11 -23.90 -16.45
N ALA A 334 -4.81 -24.87 -17.02
CA ALA A 334 -4.21 -26.04 -17.67
C ALA A 334 -4.55 -26.07 -19.16
N GLU A 335 -3.63 -26.57 -20.00
CA GLU A 335 -3.91 -26.70 -21.42
C GLU A 335 -5.08 -27.67 -21.68
N ARG A 336 -5.95 -27.33 -22.65
CA ARG A 336 -7.19 -28.09 -22.95
C ARG A 336 -6.98 -29.53 -23.37
N ARG A 337 -5.79 -29.85 -23.90
CA ARG A 337 -5.45 -31.22 -24.28
C ARG A 337 -5.06 -32.13 -23.10
N SER A 338 -4.95 -31.55 -21.91
CA SER A 338 -4.62 -32.28 -20.69
C SER A 338 -5.73 -33.25 -20.31
N LYS A 339 -5.34 -34.46 -19.87
CA LYS A 339 -6.27 -35.41 -19.23
C LYS A 339 -6.89 -34.86 -17.93
N TRP A 340 -6.28 -33.85 -17.33
CA TRP A 340 -6.69 -33.22 -16.09
C TRP A 340 -7.49 -31.94 -16.33
N PHE A 341 -7.72 -31.50 -17.57
CA PHE A 341 -8.49 -30.32 -17.88
C PHE A 341 -9.93 -30.44 -17.38
N MET A 342 -10.33 -29.53 -16.47
CA MET A 342 -11.68 -29.53 -15.84
C MET A 342 -12.07 -30.90 -15.28
N TYR A 343 -11.11 -31.60 -14.66
CA TYR A 343 -11.24 -33.01 -14.32
C TYR A 343 -12.28 -33.29 -13.25
N GLU A 344 -12.29 -32.50 -12.17
CA GLU A 344 -13.23 -32.64 -11.07
C GLU A 344 -13.91 -31.29 -10.75
N SER A 345 -15.07 -31.35 -10.08
CA SER A 345 -15.71 -30.17 -9.51
C SER A 345 -15.39 -30.10 -8.02
N ALA A 346 -14.23 -29.52 -7.67
CA ALA A 346 -13.92 -29.18 -6.30
C ALA A 346 -14.73 -27.94 -5.85
N ASN A 347 -14.95 -27.81 -4.55
CA ASN A 347 -15.74 -26.71 -3.99
C ASN A 347 -14.96 -25.39 -3.93
N CYS A 348 -13.64 -25.41 -4.15
CA CYS A 348 -12.77 -24.21 -4.18
C CYS A 348 -11.58 -24.42 -5.13
N CYS A 349 -10.96 -23.32 -5.47
CA CYS A 349 -9.51 -23.18 -5.73
C CYS A 349 -8.96 -24.05 -6.87
N ARG A 350 -9.72 -24.36 -7.91
CA ARG A 350 -9.29 -25.26 -9.01
C ARG A 350 -8.37 -24.55 -10.00
N TRP A 351 -7.20 -25.15 -10.23
CA TRP A 351 -6.21 -24.73 -11.24
C TRP A 351 -6.06 -25.70 -12.40
N ASP A 352 -7.06 -26.56 -12.61
CA ASP A 352 -7.07 -27.58 -13.67
C ASP A 352 -7.77 -27.13 -14.96
N GLY A 353 -8.10 -25.84 -15.10
CA GLY A 353 -8.78 -25.34 -16.29
C GLY A 353 -9.42 -23.97 -16.17
N PRO A 354 -10.07 -23.59 -15.04
CA PRO A 354 -10.66 -22.27 -14.88
C PRO A 354 -9.67 -21.15 -15.19
N SER A 355 -10.16 -20.01 -15.66
CA SER A 355 -9.35 -18.81 -15.86
C SER A 355 -9.24 -18.04 -14.54
N TRP A 356 -8.01 -17.76 -14.11
CA TRP A 356 -7.71 -17.03 -12.88
C TRP A 356 -7.12 -15.66 -13.20
N PRO A 357 -7.71 -14.57 -12.73
CA PRO A 357 -7.13 -13.22 -12.83
C PRO A 357 -5.67 -13.15 -12.38
N TYR A 358 -5.33 -13.88 -11.31
CA TYR A 358 -3.96 -14.04 -10.80
C TYR A 358 -2.98 -14.44 -11.91
N ALA A 359 -3.22 -15.56 -12.57
CA ALA A 359 -2.35 -16.09 -13.63
C ALA A 359 -2.45 -15.30 -14.94
N THR A 360 -3.64 -14.77 -15.24
CA THR A 360 -3.87 -13.95 -16.42
C THR A 360 -3.01 -12.69 -16.40
N SER A 361 -2.98 -11.97 -15.26
CA SER A 361 -2.15 -10.79 -15.12
C SER A 361 -0.65 -11.08 -15.21
N GLN A 362 -0.18 -12.19 -14.60
CA GLN A 362 1.20 -12.63 -14.72
C GLN A 362 1.57 -12.99 -16.17
N THR A 363 0.65 -13.65 -16.89
CA THR A 363 0.83 -14.00 -18.31
C THR A 363 0.88 -12.75 -19.18
N LEU A 364 0.05 -11.74 -18.92
CA LEU A 364 0.10 -10.44 -19.61
C LEU A 364 1.43 -9.73 -19.39
N THR A 365 1.95 -9.72 -18.16
CA THR A 365 3.30 -9.19 -17.86
C THR A 365 4.38 -9.98 -18.63
N ALA A 366 4.24 -11.29 -18.75
CA ALA A 366 5.15 -12.10 -19.55
C ALA A 366 5.09 -11.76 -21.04
N VAL A 367 3.88 -11.52 -21.58
CA VAL A 367 3.68 -11.12 -23.00
C VAL A 367 4.23 -9.72 -23.25
N GLU A 368 3.98 -8.77 -22.34
CA GLU A 368 4.51 -7.41 -22.48
C GLU A 368 6.05 -7.42 -22.49
N ASN A 369 6.68 -8.20 -21.61
CA ASN A 369 8.13 -8.35 -21.58
C ASN A 369 8.65 -8.99 -22.88
N LEU A 370 8.00 -10.06 -23.36
CA LEU A 370 8.35 -10.67 -24.64
C LEU A 370 8.35 -9.66 -25.80
N LEU A 371 7.35 -8.77 -25.84
CA LEU A 371 7.19 -7.79 -26.91
C LEU A 371 8.12 -6.60 -26.81
N ASN A 372 8.53 -6.24 -25.58
CA ASN A 372 9.36 -5.06 -25.32
C ASN A 372 10.85 -5.39 -25.18
N ASP A 373 11.19 -6.50 -24.51
CA ASP A 373 12.54 -6.75 -24.02
C ASP A 373 13.25 -7.86 -24.80
N TYR A 374 12.53 -8.63 -25.64
CA TYR A 374 13.10 -9.71 -26.46
C TYR A 374 13.18 -9.33 -27.94
N PRO A 375 14.06 -9.98 -28.71
CA PRO A 375 14.07 -9.84 -30.17
C PRO A 375 12.71 -10.16 -30.81
N ALA A 376 12.42 -9.53 -31.93
CA ALA A 376 11.18 -9.76 -32.68
C ALA A 376 10.96 -11.25 -32.98
N GLN A 377 9.76 -11.73 -32.73
CA GLN A 377 9.30 -13.09 -32.94
C GLN A 377 7.92 -13.08 -33.62
N SER A 378 7.44 -14.25 -34.11
CA SER A 378 6.20 -14.34 -34.89
C SER A 378 5.03 -15.00 -34.14
N TYR A 379 5.20 -15.39 -32.89
CA TYR A 379 4.19 -16.14 -32.16
C TYR A 379 3.11 -15.24 -31.57
N ILE A 380 3.51 -14.09 -31.01
CA ILE A 380 2.65 -13.10 -30.36
C ILE A 380 2.98 -11.71 -30.92
N THR A 381 1.97 -10.89 -31.10
CA THR A 381 2.05 -9.50 -31.56
C THR A 381 1.40 -8.54 -30.55
N SER A 382 1.61 -7.23 -30.71
CA SER A 382 0.89 -6.22 -29.90
C SER A 382 -0.63 -6.32 -30.04
N ALA A 383 -1.12 -6.71 -31.23
CA ALA A 383 -2.56 -6.95 -31.44
C ALA A 383 -3.06 -8.14 -30.60
N ASP A 384 -2.25 -9.20 -30.45
CA ASP A 384 -2.59 -10.32 -29.57
C ASP A 384 -2.60 -9.87 -28.10
N TYR A 385 -1.65 -9.02 -27.66
CA TYR A 385 -1.64 -8.45 -26.32
C TYR A 385 -2.95 -7.72 -26.01
N VAL A 386 -3.36 -6.83 -26.92
CA VAL A 386 -4.61 -6.07 -26.75
C VAL A 386 -5.83 -7.01 -26.71
N SER A 387 -5.86 -8.04 -27.58
CA SER A 387 -6.94 -9.02 -27.56
C SER A 387 -6.99 -9.81 -26.24
N PHE A 388 -5.85 -10.16 -25.66
CA PHE A 388 -5.81 -10.82 -24.34
C PHE A 388 -6.25 -9.86 -23.22
N LEU A 389 -5.85 -8.59 -23.29
CA LEU A 389 -6.29 -7.59 -22.30
C LEU A 389 -7.80 -7.31 -22.41
N GLN A 390 -8.35 -7.26 -23.63
CA GLN A 390 -9.80 -7.15 -23.87
C GLN A 390 -10.55 -8.36 -23.30
N THR A 391 -10.04 -9.58 -23.54
CA THR A 391 -10.61 -10.79 -22.97
C THR A 391 -10.55 -10.76 -21.44
N TYR A 392 -9.44 -10.30 -20.87
CA TYR A 392 -9.29 -10.16 -19.42
C TYR A 392 -10.26 -9.13 -18.85
N ALA A 393 -10.43 -7.98 -19.50
CA ALA A 393 -11.43 -7.00 -19.10
C ALA A 393 -12.85 -7.58 -19.21
N ALA A 394 -13.16 -8.32 -20.28
CA ALA A 394 -14.48 -8.91 -20.48
C ALA A 394 -14.85 -9.94 -19.41
N THR A 395 -13.87 -10.64 -18.81
CA THR A 395 -14.13 -11.55 -17.69
C THR A 395 -14.48 -10.81 -16.40
N MET A 396 -14.06 -9.55 -16.27
CA MET A 396 -14.30 -8.76 -15.04
C MET A 396 -15.65 -8.07 -15.03
N TYR A 397 -16.70 -8.84 -15.35
CA TYR A 397 -18.08 -8.38 -15.32
C TYR A 397 -19.01 -9.45 -14.71
N LYS A 398 -20.08 -8.97 -14.08
CA LYS A 398 -21.21 -9.78 -13.63
C LYS A 398 -22.47 -8.94 -13.76
N ASN A 399 -23.49 -9.49 -14.44
CA ASN A 399 -24.77 -8.80 -14.65
C ASN A 399 -24.63 -7.42 -15.32
N GLY A 400 -23.60 -7.25 -16.17
CA GLY A 400 -23.36 -6.01 -16.89
C GLY A 400 -22.69 -4.89 -16.07
N GLN A 401 -22.15 -5.21 -14.89
CA GLN A 401 -21.37 -4.30 -14.06
C GLN A 401 -19.95 -4.85 -13.87
N PRO A 402 -18.94 -4.02 -13.76
CA PRO A 402 -17.60 -4.45 -13.39
C PRO A 402 -17.62 -5.28 -12.10
N TYR A 403 -16.89 -6.39 -12.12
CA TYR A 403 -16.86 -7.35 -11.03
C TYR A 403 -15.65 -8.28 -11.18
N VAL A 404 -14.98 -8.61 -10.12
CA VAL A 404 -13.90 -9.60 -10.10
C VAL A 404 -14.11 -10.58 -8.97
N ALA A 405 -13.88 -11.86 -9.24
CA ALA A 405 -13.85 -12.90 -8.22
C ALA A 405 -12.63 -13.81 -8.44
N GLU A 406 -12.62 -14.97 -7.80
CA GLU A 406 -11.46 -15.83 -7.71
C GLU A 406 -11.13 -16.52 -9.05
N ALA A 407 -12.10 -17.18 -9.67
CA ALA A 407 -11.92 -17.90 -10.91
C ALA A 407 -13.15 -17.84 -11.82
N HIS A 408 -12.92 -17.73 -13.12
CA HIS A 408 -13.97 -17.67 -14.13
C HIS A 408 -14.02 -18.95 -14.98
N ASP A 409 -15.21 -19.38 -15.37
CA ASP A 409 -15.37 -20.47 -16.32
C ASP A 409 -14.77 -20.03 -17.68
N PRO A 410 -13.88 -20.81 -18.30
CA PRO A 410 -13.22 -20.37 -19.53
C PRO A 410 -14.15 -20.38 -20.76
N ASP A 411 -15.28 -21.07 -20.72
CA ASP A 411 -16.19 -21.28 -21.85
C ASP A 411 -17.58 -20.65 -21.67
N ALA A 412 -17.95 -20.29 -20.42
CA ALA A 412 -19.21 -19.67 -20.08
C ALA A 412 -19.00 -18.38 -19.31
N ASP A 413 -19.86 -17.37 -19.50
CA ASP A 413 -19.85 -16.12 -18.74
C ASP A 413 -20.35 -16.37 -17.32
N ASN A 414 -19.45 -16.87 -16.47
CA ASN A 414 -19.78 -17.35 -15.13
C ASN A 414 -18.55 -17.38 -14.21
N TRP A 415 -18.62 -16.67 -13.09
CA TRP A 415 -17.68 -16.81 -12.01
C TRP A 415 -17.93 -18.11 -11.24
N ILE A 416 -16.89 -18.89 -10.96
CA ILE A 416 -17.02 -20.22 -10.35
C ILE A 416 -17.10 -20.08 -8.81
N TYR A 417 -16.30 -19.17 -8.25
CA TYR A 417 -16.21 -18.92 -6.81
C TYR A 417 -16.45 -17.45 -6.55
N ASP A 418 -17.71 -17.06 -6.40
CA ASP A 418 -18.12 -15.66 -6.27
C ASP A 418 -19.17 -15.48 -5.16
N THR A 419 -18.92 -16.05 -4.01
CA THR A 419 -19.83 -15.89 -2.88
C THR A 419 -19.59 -14.55 -2.21
N GLN A 420 -20.69 -13.86 -1.88
CA GLN A 420 -20.65 -12.68 -1.02
C GLN A 420 -19.93 -13.03 0.29
N ASP A 421 -19.18 -12.08 0.83
CA ASP A 421 -18.38 -12.23 2.04
C ASP A 421 -17.14 -13.15 1.88
N HIS A 422 -16.79 -13.55 0.67
CA HIS A 422 -15.57 -14.31 0.44
C HIS A 422 -14.75 -13.76 -0.75
N SER A 423 -15.19 -13.96 -1.99
CA SER A 423 -14.38 -13.69 -3.18
C SER A 423 -14.95 -12.63 -4.12
N GLU A 424 -15.91 -11.83 -3.67
CA GLU A 424 -16.33 -10.65 -4.42
C GLU A 424 -15.25 -9.55 -4.34
N ASP A 425 -15.09 -8.81 -5.44
CA ASP A 425 -14.07 -7.76 -5.58
C ASP A 425 -12.64 -8.22 -5.29
N TYR A 426 -12.35 -9.47 -5.59
CA TYR A 426 -11.16 -10.22 -5.21
C TYR A 426 -9.85 -9.56 -5.67
N ASN A 427 -9.00 -9.15 -4.74
CA ASN A 427 -7.79 -8.39 -5.00
C ASN A 427 -6.52 -9.25 -4.99
N HIS A 428 -6.36 -10.15 -5.97
CA HIS A 428 -5.21 -11.05 -6.07
C HIS A 428 -4.49 -10.99 -7.43
N SER A 429 -4.66 -9.88 -8.16
CA SER A 429 -4.16 -9.76 -9.52
C SER A 429 -3.85 -8.30 -9.86
N THR A 430 -3.07 -8.06 -10.90
CA THR A 430 -2.90 -6.74 -11.49
C THR A 430 -3.78 -6.61 -12.73
N PHE A 431 -4.28 -5.42 -12.99
CA PHE A 431 -4.91 -5.01 -14.23
C PHE A 431 -4.40 -3.63 -14.66
N VAL A 432 -4.39 -2.71 -13.71
CA VAL A 432 -3.90 -1.34 -13.91
C VAL A 432 -2.44 -1.35 -14.35
N ASP A 433 -1.61 -2.17 -13.72
CA ASP A 433 -0.21 -2.33 -14.11
C ASP A 433 -0.06 -2.82 -15.56
N ASN A 434 -0.87 -3.79 -15.98
CA ASN A 434 -0.87 -4.26 -17.38
C ASN A 434 -1.35 -3.18 -18.37
N VAL A 435 -2.27 -2.30 -17.95
CA VAL A 435 -2.69 -1.14 -18.77
C VAL A 435 -1.56 -0.12 -18.86
N ILE A 436 -0.98 0.29 -17.74
CA ILE A 436 0.03 1.37 -17.69
C ILE A 436 1.35 0.91 -18.34
N ALA A 437 1.90 -0.22 -17.88
CA ALA A 437 3.20 -0.70 -18.34
C ALA A 437 3.13 -1.37 -19.72
N GLY A 438 2.03 -2.05 -20.03
CA GLY A 438 1.86 -2.77 -21.29
C GLY A 438 1.11 -1.95 -22.35
N LEU A 439 -0.18 -1.66 -22.15
CA LEU A 439 -1.01 -1.01 -23.19
C LEU A 439 -0.51 0.39 -23.54
N ILE A 440 -0.33 1.25 -22.54
CA ILE A 440 0.23 2.61 -22.69
C ILE A 440 1.75 2.55 -22.86
N GLY A 441 2.39 1.54 -22.29
CA GLY A 441 3.80 1.25 -22.48
C GLY A 441 4.74 2.12 -21.66
N LEU A 442 4.35 2.55 -20.46
CA LEU A 442 5.20 3.29 -19.55
C LEU A 442 6.22 2.34 -18.90
N ARG A 443 7.44 2.27 -19.46
CA ARG A 443 8.50 1.35 -19.07
C ARG A 443 9.50 2.06 -18.15
N ALA A 444 9.36 1.84 -16.86
CA ALA A 444 10.18 2.48 -15.84
C ALA A 444 11.65 2.04 -15.92
N GLN A 445 12.58 2.99 -15.77
CA GLN A 445 14.02 2.80 -15.92
C GLN A 445 14.77 3.08 -14.60
N PRO A 446 15.96 2.47 -14.40
CA PRO A 446 16.75 2.73 -13.20
C PRO A 446 17.52 4.08 -13.22
N ASP A 447 17.58 4.75 -14.36
CA ASP A 447 18.18 6.09 -14.51
C ASP A 447 17.09 7.18 -14.65
N ASP A 448 17.48 8.41 -14.98
CA ASP A 448 16.57 9.55 -15.10
C ASP A 448 15.79 9.56 -16.44
N THR A 449 15.71 8.41 -17.13
CA THR A 449 14.96 8.28 -18.37
C THR A 449 13.62 7.57 -18.15
N LEU A 450 12.70 7.84 -19.05
CA LEU A 450 11.43 7.13 -19.21
C LEU A 450 11.34 6.62 -20.65
N VAL A 451 11.08 5.34 -20.82
CA VAL A 451 10.74 4.75 -22.11
C VAL A 451 9.22 4.60 -22.19
N VAL A 452 8.61 5.16 -23.22
CA VAL A 452 7.20 4.92 -23.56
C VAL A 452 7.17 4.09 -24.84
N ASN A 453 6.67 2.84 -24.74
CA ASN A 453 6.58 1.92 -25.88
C ASN A 453 5.19 1.27 -25.94
N PRO A 454 4.16 1.96 -26.46
CA PRO A 454 2.78 1.52 -26.42
C PRO A 454 2.56 0.21 -27.20
N LEU A 455 1.86 -0.74 -26.57
CA LEU A 455 1.29 -1.90 -27.26
C LEU A 455 -0.12 -1.60 -27.79
N ALA A 456 -0.67 -0.41 -27.56
CA ALA A 456 -1.92 0.05 -28.07
C ALA A 456 -1.98 -0.06 -29.62
N PRO A 457 -3.13 -0.43 -30.22
CA PRO A 457 -3.21 -0.65 -31.65
C PRO A 457 -3.04 0.67 -32.42
N SER A 458 -2.32 0.62 -33.54
CA SER A 458 -2.19 1.78 -34.43
C SER A 458 -3.53 2.24 -35.07
N SER A 459 -4.58 1.44 -34.94
CA SER A 459 -5.94 1.78 -35.34
C SER A 459 -6.67 2.68 -34.34
N TRP A 460 -6.17 2.81 -33.11
CA TRP A 460 -6.73 3.74 -32.15
C TRP A 460 -6.38 5.18 -32.54
N ASP A 461 -7.38 6.02 -32.57
CA ASP A 461 -7.21 7.43 -32.94
C ASP A 461 -6.72 8.30 -31.78
N HIS A 462 -6.92 7.84 -30.55
CA HIS A 462 -6.45 8.53 -29.34
C HIS A 462 -6.20 7.56 -28.16
N PHE A 463 -5.40 7.96 -27.22
CA PHE A 463 -5.35 7.54 -25.83
C PHE A 463 -4.60 8.55 -24.98
N ALA A 464 -4.88 8.59 -23.69
CA ALA A 464 -4.11 9.34 -22.71
C ALA A 464 -3.99 8.58 -21.39
N LEU A 465 -2.81 8.66 -20.79
CA LEU A 465 -2.57 8.38 -19.37
C LEU A 465 -2.07 9.69 -18.75
N GLU A 466 -2.88 10.30 -17.89
CA GLU A 466 -2.60 11.62 -17.35
C GLU A 466 -2.19 11.53 -15.89
N ASN A 467 -1.13 12.26 -15.54
CA ASN A 467 -0.63 12.43 -14.18
C ASN A 467 -0.17 11.12 -13.50
N ALA A 468 0.52 10.25 -14.23
CA ALA A 468 1.18 9.09 -13.63
C ALA A 468 2.38 9.53 -12.78
N ALA A 469 2.52 8.97 -11.57
CA ALA A 469 3.70 9.19 -10.73
C ALA A 469 4.93 8.53 -11.34
N TYR A 470 6.02 9.28 -11.47
CA TYR A 470 7.29 8.74 -11.94
C TYR A 470 8.47 9.58 -11.43
N HIS A 471 9.35 9.01 -10.60
CA HIS A 471 10.50 9.67 -9.98
C HIS A 471 10.14 10.98 -9.24
N GLY A 472 8.94 11.04 -8.65
CA GLY A 472 8.43 12.26 -7.99
C GLY A 472 7.86 13.31 -8.94
N HIS A 473 7.95 13.09 -10.25
CA HIS A 473 7.33 13.92 -11.28
C HIS A 473 5.91 13.45 -11.62
N SER A 474 5.12 14.34 -12.20
CA SER A 474 3.86 14.02 -12.85
C SER A 474 4.07 13.80 -14.33
N VAL A 475 3.83 12.59 -14.83
CA VAL A 475 4.01 12.23 -16.23
C VAL A 475 2.67 12.04 -16.91
N THR A 476 2.51 12.65 -18.11
CA THR A 476 1.35 12.43 -18.98
C THR A 476 1.81 11.93 -20.34
N VAL A 477 1.23 10.81 -20.77
CA VAL A 477 1.43 10.22 -22.09
C VAL A 477 0.15 10.38 -22.88
N LEU A 478 0.25 10.96 -24.08
CA LEU A 478 -0.89 11.28 -24.91
C LEU A 478 -0.62 10.89 -26.37
N TRP A 479 -1.55 10.15 -26.97
CA TRP A 479 -1.60 9.87 -28.40
C TRP A 479 -2.85 10.50 -29.02
N ASP A 480 -2.69 11.29 -30.08
CA ASP A 480 -3.80 11.84 -30.87
C ASP A 480 -3.42 11.79 -32.35
N SER A 481 -4.00 10.88 -33.10
CA SER A 481 -3.69 10.66 -34.52
C SER A 481 -4.08 11.83 -35.40
N THR A 482 -5.04 12.65 -34.98
CA THR A 482 -5.55 13.81 -35.71
C THR A 482 -5.09 15.15 -35.12
N GLY A 483 -4.79 15.17 -33.84
CA GLY A 483 -4.44 16.36 -33.05
C GLY A 483 -5.66 17.17 -32.59
N SER A 484 -6.88 16.68 -32.81
CA SER A 484 -8.11 17.39 -32.46
C SER A 484 -8.83 16.86 -31.23
N HIS A 485 -8.51 15.64 -30.81
CA HIS A 485 -9.17 15.01 -29.67
C HIS A 485 -8.85 15.72 -28.35
N TYR A 486 -7.56 15.83 -28.02
CA TYR A 486 -7.12 16.55 -26.82
C TYR A 486 -6.74 18.00 -27.03
N GLY A 487 -6.73 18.48 -28.28
CA GLY A 487 -6.36 19.85 -28.61
C GLY A 487 -4.88 20.18 -28.47
N GLN A 488 -4.04 19.16 -28.27
CA GLN A 488 -2.58 19.30 -28.08
C GLN A 488 -1.78 19.11 -29.38
N GLY A 489 -2.47 18.93 -30.52
CA GLY A 489 -1.86 18.64 -31.81
C GLY A 489 -1.54 17.15 -31.98
N LYS A 490 -1.31 16.74 -33.23
CA LYS A 490 -1.11 15.37 -33.65
C LYS A 490 0.14 14.72 -33.01
N GLY A 491 0.06 13.40 -32.78
CA GLY A 491 1.19 12.53 -32.47
C GLY A 491 1.21 11.99 -31.05
N LEU A 492 2.24 11.20 -30.76
CA LEU A 492 2.56 10.73 -29.42
C LEU A 492 3.33 11.86 -28.68
N LYS A 493 2.86 12.20 -27.50
CA LYS A 493 3.46 13.26 -26.67
C LYS A 493 3.69 12.80 -25.25
N ILE A 494 4.81 13.24 -24.67
CA ILE A 494 5.13 12.97 -23.27
C ILE A 494 5.34 14.34 -22.59
N TYR A 495 4.60 14.56 -21.53
CA TYR A 495 4.73 15.72 -20.65
C TYR A 495 5.31 15.28 -19.31
N VAL A 496 6.18 16.11 -18.77
CA VAL A 496 6.71 15.98 -17.41
C VAL A 496 6.44 17.32 -16.71
N ASP A 497 5.73 17.27 -15.58
CA ASP A 497 5.33 18.45 -14.81
C ASP A 497 4.66 19.54 -15.70
N GLY A 498 3.76 19.10 -16.55
CA GLY A 498 3.03 19.95 -17.49
C GLY A 498 3.83 20.43 -18.70
N ASN A 499 5.12 20.12 -18.80
CA ASN A 499 5.97 20.53 -19.89
C ASN A 499 6.13 19.44 -20.95
N LEU A 500 5.95 19.76 -22.22
CA LEU A 500 6.22 18.81 -23.31
C LEU A 500 7.72 18.52 -23.41
N VAL A 501 8.11 17.27 -23.13
CA VAL A 501 9.52 16.84 -23.16
C VAL A 501 9.82 15.88 -24.32
N GLY A 502 8.80 15.28 -24.92
CA GLY A 502 8.97 14.38 -26.05
C GLY A 502 7.75 14.34 -26.96
N ASN A 503 7.99 14.22 -28.28
CA ASN A 503 6.93 14.05 -29.26
C ASN A 503 7.39 13.24 -30.48
N SER A 504 6.42 12.53 -31.11
CA SER A 504 6.61 11.79 -32.35
C SER A 504 5.31 11.87 -33.16
N ASP A 505 5.41 12.04 -34.46
CA ASP A 505 4.23 12.02 -35.35
C ASP A 505 3.59 10.62 -35.49
N ASN A 506 4.33 9.59 -35.12
CA ASN A 506 3.91 8.20 -35.23
C ASN A 506 3.83 7.55 -33.85
N LEU A 507 2.91 6.60 -33.70
CA LEU A 507 2.85 5.71 -32.56
C LEU A 507 4.05 4.75 -32.58
N GLY A 508 4.79 4.68 -31.51
CA GLY A 508 5.97 3.82 -31.37
C GLY A 508 6.80 4.19 -30.14
N SER A 509 7.97 3.60 -30.01
CA SER A 509 8.84 3.80 -28.87
C SER A 509 9.42 5.23 -28.84
N LEU A 510 9.36 5.86 -27.68
CA LEU A 510 9.90 7.19 -27.42
C LEU A 510 10.58 7.20 -26.05
N THR A 511 11.85 7.64 -26.01
CA THR A 511 12.60 7.77 -24.75
C THR A 511 12.80 9.26 -24.45
N VAL A 512 12.54 9.64 -23.21
CA VAL A 512 12.74 11.02 -22.73
C VAL A 512 13.55 11.02 -21.43
N ASN A 513 14.21 12.13 -21.14
CA ASN A 513 14.79 12.38 -19.83
C ASN A 513 13.74 13.14 -18.99
N VAL A 514 13.45 12.62 -17.77
CA VAL A 514 12.46 13.23 -16.87
C VAL A 514 13.08 14.22 -15.89
N GLY A 515 14.39 14.29 -15.82
CA GLY A 515 15.13 15.08 -14.84
C GLY A 515 15.47 14.29 -13.60
N SER A 516 16.16 14.93 -12.67
CA SER A 516 16.51 14.28 -11.38
C SER A 516 15.26 14.04 -10.56
N ALA A 517 15.24 12.91 -9.87
CA ALA A 517 14.11 12.54 -9.01
C ALA A 517 13.80 13.64 -7.99
N LEU A 518 12.52 13.92 -7.81
CA LEU A 518 12.03 14.84 -6.79
C LEU A 518 11.72 14.05 -5.50
N GLY A 519 12.11 14.63 -4.36
CA GLY A 519 11.72 14.10 -3.06
C GLY A 519 10.19 14.15 -2.92
N GLN A 520 9.57 13.02 -2.58
CA GLN A 520 8.15 13.00 -2.28
C GLN A 520 7.92 13.32 -0.81
N THR A 521 6.82 14.04 -0.53
CA THR A 521 6.38 14.30 0.84
C THR A 521 5.88 13.01 1.48
N LEU A 522 6.37 12.67 2.66
CA LEU A 522 5.80 11.59 3.46
C LEU A 522 4.36 11.94 3.87
N SER A 523 3.50 10.93 4.04
CA SER A 523 2.18 11.16 4.64
C SER A 523 2.33 11.92 5.94
N ALA A 524 1.64 13.06 6.03
CA ALA A 524 1.78 13.96 7.17
C ALA A 524 0.94 13.53 8.39
N GLN A 525 0.12 12.48 8.26
CA GLN A 525 -0.82 12.05 9.29
C GLN A 525 -0.85 10.53 9.48
N VAL A 526 -1.21 10.11 10.70
CA VAL A 526 -1.39 8.70 11.07
C VAL A 526 -2.71 8.51 11.80
N ASN A 527 -3.43 7.42 11.51
CA ASN A 527 -4.62 7.03 12.25
C ASN A 527 -4.22 6.26 13.51
N ILE A 528 -4.44 6.87 14.68
CA ILE A 528 -4.08 6.31 16.00
C ILE A 528 -5.25 5.56 16.67
N ALA A 529 -6.42 5.50 16.04
CA ALA A 529 -7.56 4.75 16.57
C ALA A 529 -7.52 3.28 16.18
N ALA A 530 -6.94 2.92 15.04
CA ALA A 530 -7.02 1.58 14.50
C ALA A 530 -6.41 0.50 15.43
N ASN A 531 -7.17 -0.54 15.71
CA ASN A 531 -6.74 -1.72 16.48
C ASN A 531 -7.54 -2.98 16.09
N GLY A 532 -7.51 -3.34 14.82
CA GLY A 532 -8.23 -4.49 14.27
C GLY A 532 -7.84 -5.85 14.87
N GLN A 533 -6.67 -5.96 15.46
CA GLN A 533 -6.23 -7.18 16.16
C GLN A 533 -6.51 -7.16 17.67
N GLN A 534 -7.18 -6.11 18.17
CA GLN A 534 -7.51 -5.96 19.60
C GLN A 534 -6.29 -6.14 20.52
N PHE A 535 -5.13 -5.62 20.12
CA PHE A 535 -3.93 -5.67 20.96
C PHE A 535 -4.20 -5.00 22.32
N PRO A 536 -3.88 -5.65 23.43
CA PRO A 536 -4.19 -5.13 24.77
C PRO A 536 -3.58 -3.76 25.09
N GLN A 537 -2.48 -3.42 24.44
CA GLN A 537 -1.80 -2.13 24.59
C GLN A 537 -2.26 -1.07 23.57
N GLY A 538 -3.04 -1.49 22.55
CA GLY A 538 -3.58 -0.61 21.52
C GLY A 538 -4.79 0.19 22.01
N THR A 539 -5.24 1.10 21.14
CA THR A 539 -6.50 1.82 21.33
C THR A 539 -7.66 0.86 21.55
N THR A 540 -8.61 1.22 22.41
CA THR A 540 -9.84 0.44 22.61
C THR A 540 -11.05 1.30 22.34
N ALA A 541 -12.05 0.70 21.73
CA ALA A 541 -13.36 1.32 21.58
C ALA A 541 -14.22 1.12 22.84
N PHE A 542 -15.10 2.08 23.13
CA PHE A 542 -16.12 1.99 24.18
C PHE A 542 -17.41 2.69 23.75
N ALA A 543 -18.53 2.25 24.28
CA ALA A 543 -19.82 2.82 23.94
C ALA A 543 -20.75 2.82 25.15
N SER A 544 -21.78 3.70 25.15
CA SER A 544 -22.85 3.70 26.18
C SER A 544 -23.74 2.46 26.07
N TYR A 545 -23.90 1.94 24.88
CA TYR A 545 -24.64 0.74 24.54
C TYR A 545 -24.10 0.16 23.25
N THR A 546 -24.09 -1.15 23.12
CA THR A 546 -23.75 -1.87 21.88
C THR A 546 -24.88 -2.86 21.59
N SER A 547 -25.39 -2.83 20.37
CA SER A 547 -26.37 -3.81 19.91
C SER A 547 -25.85 -5.24 20.10
N PRO A 548 -26.68 -6.21 20.51
CA PRO A 548 -26.27 -7.62 20.64
C PRO A 548 -25.78 -8.29 19.34
N TYR A 549 -26.00 -7.62 18.20
CA TYR A 549 -25.62 -8.10 16.87
C TYR A 549 -24.31 -7.50 16.38
N ASP A 550 -23.71 -6.60 17.17
CA ASP A 550 -22.54 -5.82 16.74
C ASP A 550 -21.40 -5.89 17.78
N ASP A 551 -20.19 -5.59 17.37
CA ASP A 551 -19.02 -5.51 18.24
C ASP A 551 -18.45 -4.09 18.25
N VAL A 552 -18.15 -3.57 19.44
CA VAL A 552 -17.66 -2.20 19.61
C VAL A 552 -16.32 -1.94 18.90
N TRP A 553 -15.44 -2.93 18.84
CA TRP A 553 -14.11 -2.79 18.23
C TRP A 553 -14.14 -2.78 16.70
N ARG A 554 -15.23 -3.24 16.08
CA ARG A 554 -15.38 -3.26 14.62
C ARG A 554 -15.43 -1.89 13.98
N ALA A 555 -15.71 -0.85 14.75
CA ALA A 555 -15.65 0.52 14.25
C ALA A 555 -14.27 1.19 14.49
N ILE A 556 -13.24 0.40 14.77
CA ILE A 556 -11.82 0.82 14.80
C ILE A 556 -10.92 -0.29 14.25
N ASP A 557 -11.43 -1.15 13.38
CA ASP A 557 -10.64 -2.28 12.87
C ASP A 557 -9.72 -1.91 11.69
N GLY A 558 -9.78 -0.66 11.23
CA GLY A 558 -8.96 -0.13 10.15
C GLY A 558 -9.52 -0.43 8.76
N ILE A 559 -10.73 -0.99 8.68
CA ILE A 559 -11.40 -1.32 7.42
C ILE A 559 -12.49 -0.30 7.13
N VAL A 560 -12.33 0.42 6.03
CA VAL A 560 -13.34 1.37 5.56
C VAL A 560 -14.17 0.72 4.46
N TRP A 561 -15.38 0.29 4.81
CA TRP A 561 -16.33 -0.26 3.85
C TRP A 561 -16.91 0.83 2.95
N ARG A 562 -16.84 0.64 1.63
CA ARG A 562 -17.29 1.63 0.64
C ARG A 562 -18.62 1.25 0.00
N THR A 563 -18.87 -0.04 -0.22
CA THR A 563 -20.03 -0.54 -0.94
C THR A 563 -21.05 -1.18 -0.01
N ALA A 564 -20.81 -2.39 0.45
CA ALA A 564 -21.69 -3.11 1.37
C ALA A 564 -20.99 -3.32 2.71
N ILE A 565 -21.67 -2.99 3.80
CA ILE A 565 -21.15 -3.27 5.15
C ILE A 565 -21.69 -4.61 5.59
N PRO A 566 -20.82 -5.63 5.76
CA PRO A 566 -21.26 -6.93 6.27
C PRO A 566 -21.84 -6.81 7.69
N GLU A 567 -22.74 -7.71 8.03
CA GLU A 567 -23.12 -7.89 9.44
C GLU A 567 -21.86 -8.16 10.26
N ASN A 568 -21.79 -7.60 11.47
CA ASN A 568 -20.62 -7.67 12.36
C ASN A 568 -19.37 -6.85 11.95
N SER A 569 -19.42 -6.04 10.90
CA SER A 569 -18.33 -5.11 10.53
C SER A 569 -18.66 -3.66 10.91
N ARG A 570 -19.34 -3.49 12.04
CA ARG A 570 -19.86 -2.19 12.50
C ARG A 570 -20.11 -2.19 14.00
N TRP A 571 -20.36 -1.01 14.53
CA TRP A 571 -21.02 -0.80 15.82
C TRP A 571 -22.33 -0.03 15.63
N THR A 572 -23.40 -0.42 16.36
CA THR A 572 -24.66 0.33 16.39
C THR A 572 -25.26 0.43 17.79
N SER A 573 -26.07 1.47 18.00
CA SER A 573 -26.96 1.60 19.17
C SER A 573 -28.36 1.01 18.92
N TYR A 574 -28.53 0.11 17.93
CA TYR A 574 -29.83 -0.49 17.64
C TYR A 574 -30.45 -1.15 18.87
N ALA A 575 -31.74 -0.88 19.11
CA ALA A 575 -32.50 -1.32 20.26
C ALA A 575 -32.00 -0.77 21.62
N SER A 576 -31.20 0.29 21.64
CA SER A 576 -30.81 0.96 22.89
C SER A 576 -32.03 1.52 23.63
N PRO A 577 -32.09 1.37 24.97
CA PRO A 577 -33.13 2.02 25.80
C PRO A 577 -32.86 3.52 26.03
N ASN A 578 -31.72 4.04 25.62
CA ASN A 578 -31.30 5.41 25.88
C ASN A 578 -31.91 6.40 24.87
N SER A 579 -32.12 7.65 25.27
CA SER A 579 -32.55 8.72 24.35
C SER A 579 -31.40 9.21 23.48
N GLN A 580 -30.16 9.02 23.94
CA GLN A 580 -28.92 9.28 23.20
C GLN A 580 -27.88 8.28 23.61
N ASP A 581 -26.97 7.98 22.69
CA ASP A 581 -25.81 7.12 22.92
C ASP A 581 -24.53 7.80 22.47
N TYR A 582 -23.41 7.22 22.89
CA TYR A 582 -22.10 7.62 22.44
C TYR A 582 -21.29 6.39 22.04
N PHE A 583 -20.40 6.60 21.07
CA PHE A 583 -19.28 5.75 20.72
C PHE A 583 -17.99 6.52 20.91
N GLY A 584 -16.95 5.89 21.42
CA GLY A 584 -15.67 6.56 21.66
C GLY A 584 -14.47 5.62 21.60
N VAL A 585 -13.31 6.23 21.61
CA VAL A 585 -12.00 5.57 21.60
C VAL A 585 -11.17 6.01 22.78
N ASP A 586 -10.49 5.06 23.42
CA ASP A 586 -9.49 5.28 24.45
C ASP A 586 -8.11 5.02 23.83
N LEU A 587 -7.36 6.09 23.59
CA LEU A 587 -6.02 6.08 23.00
C LEU A 587 -4.94 5.62 23.99
N ARG A 588 -5.35 5.21 25.19
CA ARG A 588 -4.51 4.74 26.31
C ARG A 588 -3.59 5.78 26.92
N ARG A 589 -3.34 6.88 26.25
CA ARG A 589 -2.48 7.99 26.70
C ARG A 589 -2.87 9.26 25.96
N PRO A 590 -2.51 10.43 26.48
CA PRO A 590 -2.71 11.69 25.78
C PRO A 590 -1.97 11.69 24.42
N GLN A 591 -2.70 12.06 23.38
CA GLN A 591 -2.23 12.19 22.00
C GLN A 591 -2.64 13.56 21.46
N ALA A 592 -1.82 14.14 20.60
CA ALA A 592 -2.15 15.35 19.86
C ALA A 592 -3.06 14.98 18.68
N VAL A 593 -4.30 15.45 18.71
CA VAL A 593 -5.31 15.12 17.70
C VAL A 593 -5.81 16.39 17.05
N SER A 594 -5.95 16.38 15.73
CA SER A 594 -6.46 17.52 14.94
C SER A 594 -7.52 17.15 13.92
N ASN A 595 -7.76 15.86 13.70
CA ASN A 595 -8.66 15.38 12.67
C ASN A 595 -9.32 14.06 13.08
N VAL A 596 -10.61 13.91 12.78
CA VAL A 596 -11.40 12.69 13.00
C VAL A 596 -12.20 12.41 11.73
N HIS A 597 -12.15 11.17 11.25
CA HIS A 597 -13.03 10.69 10.20
C HIS A 597 -14.06 9.74 10.80
N LEU A 598 -15.31 9.96 10.46
CA LEU A 598 -16.44 9.13 10.89
C LEU A 598 -17.14 8.55 9.66
N TYR A 599 -17.41 7.26 9.70
CA TYR A 599 -18.14 6.55 8.67
C TYR A 599 -19.45 6.04 9.28
N PHE A 600 -20.51 6.82 9.09
CA PHE A 600 -21.82 6.48 9.65
C PHE A 600 -22.50 5.38 8.85
N TYR A 601 -23.08 4.42 9.57
CA TYR A 601 -23.83 3.32 9.00
C TYR A 601 -25.35 3.56 9.10
N THR A 602 -26.08 3.17 8.06
CA THR A 602 -27.53 3.03 8.07
C THR A 602 -27.98 1.86 7.19
N ASP A 603 -28.97 1.10 7.68
CA ASP A 603 -29.67 0.05 6.94
C ASP A 603 -31.00 0.54 6.35
N GLY A 604 -31.32 1.82 6.51
CA GLY A 604 -32.61 2.42 6.13
C GLY A 604 -33.81 1.92 6.96
N GLY A 605 -33.58 1.02 7.91
CA GLY A 605 -34.58 0.35 8.71
C GLY A 605 -34.44 0.61 10.20
N GLY A 606 -33.72 -0.25 10.90
CA GLY A 606 -33.49 -0.19 12.36
C GLY A 606 -32.36 0.75 12.77
N VAL A 607 -31.40 0.98 11.88
CA VAL A 607 -30.26 1.89 12.08
C VAL A 607 -30.37 3.03 11.08
N LEU A 608 -30.37 4.26 11.56
CA LEU A 608 -30.51 5.47 10.76
C LEU A 608 -29.36 6.42 11.03
N LEU A 609 -29.09 7.31 10.09
CA LEU A 609 -28.16 8.41 10.29
C LEU A 609 -28.70 9.31 11.44
N PRO A 610 -27.84 9.73 12.39
CA PRO A 610 -28.29 10.62 13.47
C PRO A 610 -28.62 12.01 12.90
N ALA A 611 -29.64 12.64 13.46
CA ALA A 611 -30.06 13.99 13.05
C ALA A 611 -28.97 15.05 13.35
N SER A 612 -28.15 14.80 14.35
CA SER A 612 -27.00 15.62 14.75
C SER A 612 -26.08 14.78 15.62
N PHE A 613 -24.86 15.23 15.76
CA PHE A 613 -23.90 14.65 16.71
C PHE A 613 -22.97 15.71 17.28
N ASP A 614 -22.33 15.38 18.40
CA ASP A 614 -21.30 16.19 19.05
C ASP A 614 -20.04 15.38 19.22
N LEU A 615 -18.91 15.91 18.72
CA LEU A 615 -17.59 15.33 18.95
C LEU A 615 -16.99 15.93 20.22
N GLN A 616 -16.67 15.07 21.17
CA GLN A 616 -16.15 15.44 22.48
C GLN A 616 -14.79 14.79 22.73
N TYR A 617 -13.93 15.49 23.48
CA TYR A 617 -12.67 15.00 23.99
C TYR A 617 -12.61 15.01 25.51
N TRP A 618 -11.79 14.14 26.07
CA TRP A 618 -11.58 14.06 27.52
C TRP A 618 -10.48 15.01 27.96
N THR A 619 -10.77 15.95 28.87
CA THR A 619 -9.80 16.91 29.37
C THR A 619 -8.92 16.36 30.51
N GLY A 620 -9.06 15.10 30.90
CA GLY A 620 -8.51 14.52 32.12
C GLY A 620 -9.50 14.53 33.30
N SER A 621 -10.59 15.28 33.19
CA SER A 621 -11.58 15.38 34.25
C SER A 621 -13.04 15.44 33.77
N VAL A 622 -13.29 16.04 32.63
CA VAL A 622 -14.65 16.20 32.06
C VAL A 622 -14.62 16.01 30.53
N TRP A 623 -15.75 15.58 30.00
CA TRP A 623 -15.99 15.56 28.56
C TRP A 623 -16.38 16.97 28.09
N THR A 624 -15.68 17.44 27.07
CA THR A 624 -15.89 18.78 26.49
C THR A 624 -16.00 18.67 24.98
N THR A 625 -16.93 19.44 24.37
CA THR A 625 -17.05 19.53 22.93
C THR A 625 -15.73 20.04 22.32
N VAL A 626 -15.26 19.40 21.26
CA VAL A 626 -14.05 19.83 20.56
C VAL A 626 -14.26 21.25 20.01
N PRO A 627 -13.38 22.21 20.37
CA PRO A 627 -13.55 23.60 19.98
C PRO A 627 -13.24 23.83 18.50
N ASN A 628 -13.91 24.83 17.90
CA ASN A 628 -13.63 25.32 16.54
C ASN A 628 -13.61 24.22 15.47
N GLN A 629 -14.38 23.15 15.64
CA GLN A 629 -14.45 22.06 14.67
C GLN A 629 -15.09 22.52 13.35
N GLN A 630 -14.48 22.11 12.25
CA GLN A 630 -15.00 22.27 10.89
C GLN A 630 -15.43 20.90 10.37
N ARG A 631 -16.54 20.82 9.67
CA ARG A 631 -17.07 19.58 9.08
C ARG A 631 -17.19 19.74 7.58
N ASN A 632 -16.71 18.76 6.82
CA ASN A 632 -16.67 18.84 5.34
C ASN A 632 -18.06 18.78 4.68
N ALA A 633 -19.00 18.01 5.26
CA ALA A 633 -20.32 17.82 4.67
C ALA A 633 -21.37 17.49 5.74
N PRO A 634 -22.67 17.78 5.50
CA PRO A 634 -23.74 17.22 6.28
C PRO A 634 -23.85 15.70 6.06
N LEU A 635 -24.34 14.98 7.08
CA LEU A 635 -24.63 13.55 6.98
C LEU A 635 -25.70 13.32 5.91
N SER A 636 -25.38 12.69 4.82
CA SER A 636 -26.29 12.49 3.69
C SER A 636 -26.48 11.04 3.25
N THR A 637 -25.46 10.21 3.44
CA THR A 637 -25.46 8.81 2.99
C THR A 637 -24.76 7.89 3.98
N SER A 638 -25.06 6.60 3.91
CA SER A 638 -24.31 5.56 4.61
C SER A 638 -22.87 5.50 4.05
N ASN A 639 -21.90 5.22 4.92
CA ASN A 639 -20.48 5.03 4.59
C ASN A 639 -19.75 6.26 4.01
N ALA A 640 -20.44 7.39 3.80
CA ALA A 640 -19.77 8.61 3.41
C ALA A 640 -18.84 9.09 4.52
N GLN A 641 -17.62 9.45 4.15
CA GLN A 641 -16.65 10.00 5.08
C GLN A 641 -17.10 11.38 5.59
N THR A 642 -17.27 11.49 6.89
CA THR A 642 -17.45 12.78 7.56
C THR A 642 -16.12 13.19 8.20
N THR A 643 -15.41 14.11 7.57
CA THR A 643 -14.15 14.66 8.10
C THR A 643 -14.45 15.81 9.06
N ILE A 644 -13.84 15.79 10.23
CA ILE A 644 -13.94 16.84 11.25
C ILE A 644 -12.52 17.31 11.58
N THR A 645 -12.18 18.52 11.17
CA THR A 645 -10.89 19.15 11.46
C THR A 645 -11.05 20.18 12.58
N PHE A 646 -10.01 20.34 13.40
CA PHE A 646 -10.01 21.26 14.53
C PHE A 646 -8.58 21.62 14.96
N PRO A 647 -8.36 22.73 15.70
CA PRO A 647 -7.08 23.01 16.32
C PRO A 647 -6.66 21.85 17.23
N ILE A 648 -5.37 21.57 17.32
CA ILE A 648 -4.87 20.45 18.12
C ILE A 648 -5.48 20.46 19.52
N VAL A 649 -6.02 19.32 19.92
CA VAL A 649 -6.31 19.01 21.31
C VAL A 649 -5.45 17.84 21.76
N ILE A 650 -4.94 17.89 23.00
CA ILE A 650 -4.30 16.73 23.59
C ILE A 650 -5.27 16.01 24.49
N THR A 651 -5.52 14.76 24.16
CA THR A 651 -6.51 13.94 24.86
C THR A 651 -6.15 12.47 24.82
N SER A 652 -6.53 11.74 25.86
CA SER A 652 -6.48 10.27 25.85
C SER A 652 -7.76 9.62 25.32
N GLN A 653 -8.87 10.37 25.22
CA GLN A 653 -10.14 9.79 24.78
C GLN A 653 -10.95 10.79 23.95
N LEU A 654 -11.57 10.27 22.89
CA LEU A 654 -12.55 10.98 22.07
C LEU A 654 -13.86 10.19 22.01
N ARG A 655 -14.99 10.89 21.85
CA ARG A 655 -16.27 10.25 21.60
C ARG A 655 -17.18 11.10 20.73
N VAL A 656 -18.05 10.41 19.99
CA VAL A 656 -19.21 11.00 19.32
C VAL A 656 -20.45 10.70 20.15
N VAL A 657 -21.24 11.72 20.42
CA VAL A 657 -22.52 11.62 21.14
C VAL A 657 -23.64 12.02 20.18
N ALA A 658 -24.63 11.16 20.02
CA ALA A 658 -25.76 11.46 19.14
C ALA A 658 -27.09 10.99 19.74
N PRO A 659 -28.22 11.71 19.47
CA PRO A 659 -29.54 11.26 19.86
C PRO A 659 -29.95 10.03 19.07
N ASN A 660 -30.55 9.05 19.72
CA ASN A 660 -31.14 7.92 19.04
C ASN A 660 -32.40 8.33 18.26
N PRO A 661 -32.57 7.85 17.01
CA PRO A 661 -33.79 8.10 16.26
C PRO A 661 -35.05 7.55 17.00
N ALA A 662 -36.20 8.19 16.81
CA ALA A 662 -37.45 7.79 17.45
C ALA A 662 -37.88 6.37 17.00
N GLY A 663 -38.62 5.68 17.84
CA GLY A 663 -39.24 4.39 17.52
C GLY A 663 -38.34 3.16 17.79
N GLY A 664 -37.42 3.27 18.75
CA GLY A 664 -36.55 2.16 19.14
C GLY A 664 -35.43 1.87 18.10
N LYS A 665 -35.15 2.83 17.25
CA LYS A 665 -34.09 2.78 16.27
C LYS A 665 -32.79 3.28 16.88
N GLY A 666 -31.66 2.86 16.29
CA GLY A 666 -30.31 3.29 16.66
C GLY A 666 -29.61 4.07 15.55
N TRP A 667 -28.39 4.49 15.84
CA TRP A 667 -27.43 4.98 14.87
C TRP A 667 -26.16 4.11 14.96
N GLY A 668 -25.28 4.20 13.99
CA GLY A 668 -24.08 3.35 13.98
C GLY A 668 -22.90 3.93 13.20
N LEU A 669 -21.76 3.30 13.38
CA LEU A 669 -20.50 3.57 12.69
C LEU A 669 -19.95 2.27 12.12
N SER A 670 -19.46 2.33 10.89
CA SER A 670 -18.62 1.28 10.34
C SER A 670 -17.14 1.53 10.67
N GLU A 671 -16.71 2.82 10.78
CA GLU A 671 -15.35 3.14 11.19
C GLU A 671 -15.29 4.51 11.90
N PHE A 672 -14.38 4.62 12.86
CA PHE A 672 -14.04 5.83 13.62
C PHE A 672 -12.51 5.98 13.59
N GLU A 673 -12.00 6.88 12.77
CA GLU A 673 -10.59 7.14 12.66
C GLU A 673 -10.20 8.41 13.42
N VAL A 674 -9.05 8.40 14.07
CA VAL A 674 -8.45 9.54 14.76
C VAL A 674 -7.10 9.85 14.16
N TRP A 675 -7.00 10.95 13.45
CA TRP A 675 -5.81 11.33 12.71
C TRP A 675 -5.01 12.39 13.45
N THR A 676 -3.68 12.20 13.50
CA THR A 676 -2.74 13.16 14.06
C THR A 676 -1.60 13.38 13.07
N ALA A 677 -0.94 14.55 13.19
CA ALA A 677 0.27 14.80 12.41
C ALA A 677 1.34 13.75 12.76
N ALA A 678 2.07 13.31 11.75
CA ALA A 678 3.22 12.44 11.95
C ALA A 678 4.45 13.22 12.45
N VAL A 679 4.52 14.52 12.13
CA VAL A 679 5.66 15.40 12.41
C VAL A 679 5.17 16.70 13.03
N PHE A 680 5.94 17.24 13.97
CA PHE A 680 5.61 18.47 14.72
C PHE A 680 6.78 19.43 14.78
N GLN A 681 6.44 20.72 14.89
CA GLN A 681 7.33 21.75 15.40
C GLN A 681 7.02 22.02 16.90
N LEU A 682 8.04 22.22 17.69
CA LEU A 682 7.92 22.55 19.12
C LEU A 682 8.25 24.03 19.29
N GLN A 683 7.23 24.86 19.49
CA GLN A 683 7.40 26.32 19.62
C GLN A 683 7.36 26.73 21.09
N ASN A 684 8.40 27.44 21.52
CA ASN A 684 8.48 27.94 22.88
C ASN A 684 7.52 29.12 23.12
N GLU A 685 6.72 29.08 24.18
CA GLU A 685 5.72 30.12 24.49
C GLU A 685 6.35 31.47 24.87
N ASN A 686 7.53 31.46 25.51
CA ASN A 686 8.21 32.69 25.91
C ASN A 686 8.80 33.43 24.69
N SER A 687 9.49 32.72 23.81
CA SER A 687 10.26 33.32 22.72
C SER A 687 9.57 33.29 21.37
N GLY A 688 8.56 32.41 21.17
CA GLY A 688 7.96 32.16 19.88
C GLY A 688 8.86 31.39 18.90
N LYS A 689 10.03 30.90 19.35
CA LYS A 689 11.01 30.19 18.51
C LYS A 689 10.82 28.70 18.57
N LEU A 690 11.35 28.01 17.57
CA LEU A 690 11.26 26.57 17.42
C LEU A 690 12.42 25.85 18.09
N MET A 691 12.16 24.68 18.68
CA MET A 691 13.18 23.73 19.10
C MET A 691 13.84 23.11 17.87
N GLY A 692 15.15 23.17 17.77
CA GLY A 692 15.94 22.63 16.66
C GLY A 692 17.32 22.14 17.10
N VAL A 693 18.07 21.55 16.20
CA VAL A 693 19.40 21.03 16.46
C VAL A 693 20.47 22.02 15.97
N GLU A 694 21.45 22.30 16.81
CA GLU A 694 22.53 23.23 16.50
C GLU A 694 23.21 22.90 15.16
N GLY A 695 23.19 23.89 14.23
CA GLY A 695 23.86 23.80 12.93
C GLY A 695 23.35 22.67 12.04
N GLU A 696 22.08 22.27 12.20
CA GLU A 696 21.48 21.15 11.42
C GLU A 696 22.30 19.85 11.54
N SER A 697 22.98 19.66 12.66
CA SER A 697 23.89 18.53 12.87
C SER A 697 23.15 17.19 12.80
N THR A 698 23.80 16.19 12.21
CA THR A 698 23.35 14.79 12.19
C THR A 698 24.18 13.88 13.12
N PHE A 699 25.04 14.44 13.96
CA PHE A 699 25.91 13.68 14.85
C PHE A 699 25.36 13.60 16.27
N ASN A 700 25.73 12.52 16.98
CA ASN A 700 25.50 12.38 18.41
C ASN A 700 26.07 13.57 19.19
N SER A 701 25.43 13.89 20.31
CA SER A 701 25.81 14.97 21.22
C SER A 701 25.74 16.38 20.65
N ALA A 702 25.07 16.60 19.51
CA ALA A 702 24.78 17.96 19.07
C ALA A 702 23.71 18.57 19.98
N ASN A 703 23.92 19.84 20.40
CA ASN A 703 23.02 20.54 21.29
C ASN A 703 21.66 20.78 20.65
N VAL A 704 20.61 20.72 21.43
CA VAL A 704 19.30 21.24 21.07
C VAL A 704 19.21 22.70 21.53
N GLN A 705 18.72 23.55 20.63
CA GLN A 705 18.61 24.99 20.82
C GLN A 705 17.29 25.52 20.31
N GLN A 706 16.95 26.75 20.63
CA GLN A 706 15.83 27.42 19.94
C GLN A 706 16.33 28.27 18.78
N TYR A 707 15.54 28.33 17.71
CA TYR A 707 15.81 29.17 16.55
C TYR A 707 14.52 29.68 15.91
N GLU A 708 14.57 30.77 15.13
CA GLU A 708 13.45 31.19 14.29
C GLU A 708 13.19 30.12 13.21
N ASP A 709 11.94 30.02 12.74
CA ASP A 709 11.60 29.09 11.68
C ASP A 709 12.31 29.51 10.38
N ASN A 710 13.27 28.72 9.96
CA ASN A 710 14.02 28.90 8.72
C ASN A 710 13.67 27.83 7.68
N GLY A 711 12.66 26.97 7.95
CA GLY A 711 12.19 25.92 7.05
C GLY A 711 13.08 24.66 7.02
N THR A 712 14.08 24.52 7.89
CA THR A 712 15.00 23.39 7.89
C THR A 712 14.45 22.21 8.68
N ARG A 713 14.89 20.99 8.32
CA ARG A 713 14.34 19.73 8.88
C ARG A 713 14.77 19.46 10.32
N ASP A 714 15.79 20.11 10.83
CA ASP A 714 16.22 19.98 12.22
C ASP A 714 15.22 20.57 13.23
N HIS A 715 14.27 21.41 12.79
CA HIS A 715 13.12 21.89 13.59
C HIS A 715 11.92 20.93 13.59
N LEU A 716 12.02 19.80 12.90
CA LEU A 716 10.93 18.85 12.74
C LEU A 716 11.15 17.63 13.64
N TRP A 717 10.14 17.29 14.43
CA TRP A 717 10.20 16.25 15.43
C TRP A 717 9.07 15.25 15.28
N GLN A 718 9.39 13.97 15.42
CA GLN A 718 8.46 12.86 15.40
C GLN A 718 8.31 12.28 16.81
N PHE A 719 7.08 12.06 17.27
CA PHE A 719 6.80 11.46 18.55
C PHE A 719 6.60 9.95 18.37
N VAL A 720 7.62 9.19 18.69
CA VAL A 720 7.58 7.73 18.66
C VAL A 720 7.13 7.20 20.01
N SER A 721 6.06 6.44 20.03
CA SER A 721 5.46 5.92 21.25
C SER A 721 6.36 4.94 21.99
N ALA A 722 6.39 5.04 23.33
CA ALA A 722 7.07 4.13 24.23
C ALA A 722 6.12 3.66 25.36
N PRO A 723 6.39 2.50 26.00
CA PRO A 723 5.53 1.98 27.06
C PRO A 723 5.28 2.97 28.21
N GLY A 724 4.10 2.93 28.82
CA GLY A 724 3.75 3.74 30.00
C GLY A 724 3.42 5.21 29.69
N GLY A 725 3.06 5.56 28.47
CA GLY A 725 2.68 6.93 28.09
C GLY A 725 3.86 7.88 27.84
N TRP A 726 5.04 7.31 27.61
CA TRP A 726 6.24 8.03 27.24
C TRP A 726 6.43 8.07 25.73
N TYR A 727 7.25 9.01 25.25
CA TYR A 727 7.65 9.16 23.86
C TYR A 727 9.17 9.19 23.72
N LYS A 728 9.68 8.64 22.62
CA LYS A 728 10.95 9.03 22.05
C LYS A 728 10.68 10.16 21.07
N ILE A 729 11.29 11.31 21.26
CA ILE A 729 11.13 12.49 20.39
C ILE A 729 12.30 12.46 19.40
N LYS A 730 12.02 12.10 18.16
CA LYS A 730 13.00 11.85 17.10
C LYS A 730 13.13 13.06 16.20
N ASN A 731 14.35 13.54 15.98
CA ASN A 731 14.59 14.61 15.02
C ASN A 731 14.49 14.08 13.59
N LEU A 732 13.79 14.79 12.70
CA LEU A 732 13.56 14.33 11.33
C LEU A 732 14.79 14.48 10.42
N ASN A 733 15.70 15.42 10.73
CA ASN A 733 16.92 15.62 9.96
C ASN A 733 17.98 14.56 10.25
N SER A 734 18.21 14.27 11.52
CA SER A 734 19.28 13.37 11.95
C SER A 734 18.83 11.93 12.21
N GLY A 735 17.53 11.71 12.44
CA GLY A 735 17.01 10.43 12.93
C GLY A 735 17.36 10.12 14.39
N LEU A 736 18.08 11.00 15.10
CA LEU A 736 18.48 10.84 16.49
C LEU A 736 17.38 11.30 17.46
N LEU A 737 17.48 10.88 18.73
CA LEU A 737 16.49 11.13 19.76
C LEU A 737 16.87 12.34 20.63
N LEU A 738 15.86 13.06 21.08
CA LEU A 738 16.01 14.06 22.14
C LEU A 738 16.46 13.37 23.43
N ALA A 739 17.57 13.82 24.04
CA ALA A 739 18.18 13.18 25.19
C ALA A 739 18.78 14.22 26.14
N VAL A 740 19.00 13.85 27.41
CA VAL A 740 19.71 14.68 28.36
C VAL A 740 21.17 14.29 28.41
N GLU A 741 22.06 15.28 28.29
CA GLU A 741 23.51 15.06 28.34
C GLU A 741 23.93 14.24 29.56
N ASN A 742 24.71 13.17 29.31
CA ASN A 742 25.26 12.28 30.33
C ASN A 742 24.21 11.72 31.31
N MET A 743 22.95 11.62 30.95
CA MET A 743 21.85 11.18 31.81
C MET A 743 21.78 12.05 33.11
N SER A 744 22.08 13.32 33.02
CA SER A 744 22.08 14.22 34.14
C SER A 744 20.69 14.37 34.76
N THR A 745 20.63 14.49 36.11
CA THR A 745 19.41 14.86 36.85
C THR A 745 19.48 16.26 37.40
N ALA A 746 20.49 17.03 37.03
CA ALA A 746 20.70 18.40 37.53
C ALA A 746 19.93 19.41 36.67
N ASP A 747 19.51 20.51 37.32
CA ASP A 747 19.03 21.71 36.63
C ASP A 747 20.09 22.27 35.69
N SER A 748 19.67 22.88 34.60
CA SER A 748 20.50 23.45 33.55
C SER A 748 21.35 22.43 32.77
N ALA A 749 21.08 21.11 32.92
CA ALA A 749 21.76 20.12 32.09
C ALA A 749 21.29 20.28 30.64
N GLN A 750 22.25 20.20 29.72
CA GLN A 750 22.00 20.38 28.29
C GLN A 750 21.10 19.27 27.73
N ILE A 751 20.14 19.64 26.93
CA ILE A 751 19.40 18.72 26.07
C ILE A 751 20.13 18.64 24.73
N GLN A 752 20.38 17.43 24.27
CA GLN A 752 21.12 17.11 23.04
C GLN A 752 20.35 16.09 22.23
N GLN A 753 20.79 15.82 21.00
CA GLN A 753 20.35 14.63 20.26
C GLN A 753 21.35 13.48 20.45
N TYR A 754 20.84 12.25 20.52
CA TYR A 754 21.67 11.06 20.66
C TYR A 754 21.01 9.82 20.04
N GLU A 755 21.82 8.81 19.63
CA GLU A 755 21.31 7.53 19.17
C GLU A 755 20.51 6.80 20.28
N ASP A 756 19.57 5.96 19.87
CA ASP A 756 18.75 5.19 20.81
C ASP A 756 19.59 4.12 21.52
N ASN A 757 19.98 4.37 22.74
CA ASN A 757 20.73 3.43 23.58
C ASN A 757 19.87 2.73 24.64
N GLY A 758 18.53 2.93 24.61
CA GLY A 758 17.57 2.30 25.50
C GLY A 758 17.48 2.91 26.90
N THR A 759 18.14 4.04 27.18
CA THR A 759 18.14 4.69 28.49
C THR A 759 16.93 5.61 28.70
N GLU A 760 16.56 5.87 29.96
CA GLU A 760 15.34 6.63 30.30
C GLU A 760 15.45 8.12 30.04
N ASP A 761 16.65 8.68 29.88
CA ASP A 761 16.85 10.08 29.49
C ASP A 761 16.39 10.41 28.06
N HIS A 762 16.17 9.39 27.22
CA HIS A 762 15.54 9.53 25.90
C HIS A 762 14.00 9.48 25.92
N LEU A 763 13.42 9.26 27.10
CA LEU A 763 11.97 9.12 27.24
C LEU A 763 11.35 10.40 27.80
N TRP A 764 10.34 10.91 27.11
CA TRP A 764 9.70 12.19 27.41
C TRP A 764 8.20 12.02 27.53
N ARG A 765 7.56 12.81 28.39
CA ARG A 765 6.11 12.89 28.53
C ARG A 765 5.66 14.31 28.22
N VAL A 766 4.51 14.41 27.57
CA VAL A 766 3.88 15.69 27.25
C VAL A 766 2.75 15.92 28.23
N ASP A 767 2.89 16.90 29.14
CA ASP A 767 1.92 17.22 30.17
C ASP A 767 1.15 18.50 29.78
N SER A 768 -0.16 18.42 29.52
CA SER A 768 -0.99 19.56 29.14
C SER A 768 -1.09 20.59 30.28
N GLN A 769 -0.91 21.86 29.94
CA GLN A 769 -1.06 23.00 30.85
C GLN A 769 -2.30 23.87 30.55
N GLY A 770 -3.11 23.47 29.58
CA GLY A 770 -4.24 24.24 29.05
C GLY A 770 -3.84 25.14 27.87
N ASP A 771 -4.84 25.71 27.21
CA ASP A 771 -4.70 26.67 26.09
C ASP A 771 -3.75 26.25 24.96
N GLY A 772 -3.56 24.93 24.77
CA GLY A 772 -2.64 24.39 23.76
C GLY A 772 -1.18 24.38 24.12
N LEU A 773 -0.86 24.62 25.41
CA LEU A 773 0.50 24.63 25.95
C LEU A 773 0.83 23.35 26.72
N PHE A 774 2.08 22.95 26.68
CA PHE A 774 2.57 21.69 27.23
C PHE A 774 3.90 21.84 27.92
N PHE A 775 4.11 21.03 29.00
CA PHE A 775 5.43 20.70 29.49
C PHE A 775 5.95 19.44 28.75
N ILE A 776 7.22 19.43 28.41
CA ILE A 776 7.94 18.27 27.90
C ILE A 776 8.86 17.77 29.04
N ARG A 777 8.42 16.67 29.70
CA ARG A 777 9.05 16.16 30.94
C ARG A 777 9.91 14.95 30.65
N ASN A 778 11.16 14.99 31.08
CA ASN A 778 12.09 13.86 30.98
C ASN A 778 11.73 12.74 31.99
N LYS A 779 11.85 11.48 31.57
CA LYS A 779 11.52 10.34 32.43
C LYS A 779 12.55 10.10 33.51
N HIS A 780 13.84 10.22 33.17
CA HIS A 780 14.94 9.93 34.08
C HIS A 780 15.08 10.96 35.22
N SER A 781 15.04 12.24 34.86
CA SER A 781 15.22 13.32 35.79
C SER A 781 13.95 13.85 36.44
N GLY A 782 12.79 13.70 35.74
CA GLY A 782 11.53 14.33 36.11
C GLY A 782 11.47 15.82 35.78
N LEU A 783 12.54 16.42 35.26
CA LEU A 783 12.65 17.85 34.93
C LEU A 783 12.02 18.17 33.58
N LEU A 784 11.80 19.48 33.30
CA LEU A 784 11.16 19.98 32.11
C LEU A 784 12.17 20.50 31.09
N ALA A 785 11.91 20.31 29.83
CA ALA A 785 12.65 20.98 28.76
C ALA A 785 12.25 22.47 28.75
N GLY A 786 13.27 23.36 28.82
CA GLY A 786 13.08 24.81 28.83
C GLY A 786 14.22 25.54 28.17
N VAL A 787 14.01 26.80 27.82
CA VAL A 787 15.06 27.64 27.23
C VAL A 787 15.93 28.28 28.28
N ASP A 788 17.25 28.05 28.22
CA ASP A 788 18.21 28.53 29.20
C ASP A 788 18.13 30.06 29.40
N GLY A 789 18.02 30.44 30.67
CA GLY A 789 17.93 31.83 31.07
C GLY A 789 16.76 32.63 30.53
N MET A 790 15.64 31.97 30.15
CA MET A 790 14.47 32.57 29.50
C MET A 790 14.82 33.40 28.28
N SER A 791 15.85 33.00 27.53
CA SER A 791 16.41 33.75 26.41
C SER A 791 15.38 33.93 25.28
N MET A 792 15.40 35.11 24.67
CA MET A 792 14.62 35.43 23.47
C MET A 792 15.45 35.31 22.17
N ASN A 793 16.71 34.95 22.28
CA ASN A 793 17.65 34.96 21.16
C ASN A 793 17.66 33.62 20.39
N ASN A 794 18.01 33.69 19.09
CA ASN A 794 18.38 32.50 18.34
C ASN A 794 19.63 31.83 18.99
N SER A 795 19.75 30.54 18.82
CA SER A 795 20.86 29.72 19.33
C SER A 795 20.94 29.68 20.88
N ALA A 796 19.88 30.06 21.62
CA ALA A 796 19.82 29.79 23.03
C ALA A 796 19.58 28.30 23.25
N ASN A 797 20.32 27.69 24.17
CA ASN A 797 20.25 26.30 24.50
C ASN A 797 18.89 25.91 25.08
N VAL A 798 18.43 24.72 24.75
CA VAL A 798 17.34 24.05 25.47
C VAL A 798 17.97 23.16 26.52
N VAL A 799 17.58 23.37 27.77
CA VAL A 799 18.10 22.65 28.93
C VAL A 799 16.96 22.02 29.72
N GLN A 800 17.27 21.11 30.63
CA GLN A 800 16.25 20.65 31.56
C GLN A 800 16.27 21.50 32.84
N PHE A 801 15.11 21.76 33.45
CA PHE A 801 14.98 22.55 34.66
C PHE A 801 13.75 22.13 35.48
N GLU A 802 13.77 22.42 36.83
CA GLU A 802 12.57 22.26 37.64
C GLU A 802 11.47 23.25 37.22
N ASP A 803 10.20 22.90 37.49
CA ASP A 803 9.09 23.80 37.23
C ASP A 803 9.12 25.01 38.15
N ASN A 804 9.49 26.14 37.61
CA ASN A 804 9.57 27.43 38.36
C ASN A 804 8.43 28.38 37.94
N GLY A 805 7.45 27.92 37.17
CA GLY A 805 6.28 28.70 36.75
C GLY A 805 6.55 29.72 35.64
N THR A 806 7.69 29.64 34.95
CA THR A 806 8.05 30.55 33.85
C THR A 806 7.65 29.99 32.49
N LYS A 807 7.45 30.88 31.49
CA LYS A 807 6.93 30.50 30.18
C LYS A 807 7.93 29.79 29.27
N ASP A 808 9.21 29.87 29.59
CA ASP A 808 10.27 29.20 28.81
C ASP A 808 10.20 27.66 28.86
N HIS A 809 9.48 27.10 29.84
CA HIS A 809 9.18 25.65 29.90
C HIS A 809 7.91 25.24 29.16
N LEU A 810 7.14 26.22 28.70
CA LEU A 810 5.89 25.96 27.97
C LEU A 810 6.15 25.88 26.46
N TRP A 811 5.60 24.86 25.85
CA TRP A 811 5.75 24.59 24.42
C TRP A 811 4.40 24.38 23.75
N SER A 812 4.21 24.99 22.59
CA SER A 812 3.16 24.61 21.65
C SER A 812 3.66 23.50 20.74
N ILE A 813 2.83 22.50 20.52
CA ILE A 813 3.11 21.39 19.59
C ILE A 813 2.32 21.66 18.32
N LEU A 814 3.00 22.12 17.28
CA LEU A 814 2.40 22.55 16.04
C LEU A 814 2.54 21.45 14.97
N PRO A 815 1.46 21.02 14.29
CA PRO A 815 1.59 20.12 13.16
C PRO A 815 2.51 20.74 12.11
N ALA A 816 3.41 19.95 11.60
CA ALA A 816 4.31 20.39 10.56
C ALA A 816 4.24 19.44 9.36
N VAL A 817 4.33 20.00 8.18
CA VAL A 817 4.56 19.24 6.96
C VAL A 817 6.03 19.41 6.61
N PRO A 818 6.82 18.34 6.51
CA PRO A 818 8.20 18.46 6.08
C PRO A 818 8.25 19.17 4.72
N ALA A 819 9.03 20.23 4.63
CA ALA A 819 9.36 20.77 3.31
C ALA A 819 10.13 19.70 2.55
N SER A 820 9.76 19.49 1.30
CA SER A 820 10.32 18.51 0.37
C SER A 820 11.81 18.68 0.18
#